data_7108e61fde09c576a12239d187502276
#
_entry.id   7108e61fde09c576a12239d187502276
#
_cell.length_a   1.000
_cell.length_b   1.000
_cell.length_c   1.000
_cell.angle_alpha   90.00
_cell.angle_beta   90.00
_cell.angle_gamma   90.00
#
_symmetry.space_group_name_H-M   'P 1'
#
loop_
_entity.id
_entity.type
_entity.pdbx_description
1 polymer ?
#
loop_
_entity_poly.entity_id
_entity_poly.type
_entity_poly.pdbx_seq_one_letter_code
_entity_poly.pdbx_strand_id
1 'polypeptide(L)'
;MQTLYLLDAYALIYRAYYALIRSPRINSKGQNTSAVYGFVNTLNDVLNTEKPDFIGIAFDPAGGTFRHEAYPAYKAQREATPEDIKWAVPVIKDIIRAYNIPILEVPGYEADDVIGTLAMKGREAGLEVHMVTPDKDYAQLVKPGIFMRRPGHGASAMEKLGPDEVCQKYGISHTDQVIDLLGLMGDTADNVPGCPGVGEKTAVKLITQFGSIDNLLNSTDQLKGAIKRKVEENKEQISFSKFLVTIKTDVPIDLNLDTLRTTEASKEALRPIYENLEFRAFLKKLDDKPAEVQKSVSEWGALFDAQPDNRADEAKEITHKTLNDVPHTYVLVDNESDAQQLCEHLLTFSTVAIDTETTSIDAISAKLVGLSFAVDGGKAWYVAVPRETEEACRMVEIFRPLYESPNTLKVGQNLKYDLTVLHTYGITLAHPMFDTMLAHYLVQPELRHNMDYLAEIYLGYQTIHIDELIGPKGKKQKNMADLEPAQICDYACEDADITLQLMQPLKQELEKYQLTHVFNEIEMPLMPVLARMEMNGVCLDTNTLAQTGQHFTERMQQLEADIYQLAGHEFLLTSPRQVGEVLFDELKLNEKAKKTKSGQYSTGEEVLEAIKHKHPIVEKILAHRALKKLLSTYIDALPKLINPATGHIHTSFNQAVTATGRLSSSNPNLQNIPVRGDDGREIRKAFVPEPGCIFFSADYSQIELRIMAHISGDEHLVNDFREGRDIHAATAARVFHKPLDEVTRDERRKAKTANFGIIYGISAFGLAERMEVSRAEAKELITNYFSTYPKVKDYMERSVAEAKERGYIVTAFGRRRYLPDINSRNAVVRGYAERNAVNAPIQGTAADIIKVAMIRIDERFRREGIQSKMILQVHDELNFSVVPSELDTVKRIVIDEMEQAYQMSVPLVADCGEGHNWLEAH
;
A
#
# COMPACT_ATOMS: atom_id res chain seq x y z
N MET A 1 32.40 31.24 -10.32
CA MET A 1 31.83 31.91 -9.14
C MET A 1 31.84 30.86 -8.03
N GLN A 2 32.30 31.19 -6.83
CA GLN A 2 32.26 30.22 -5.74
C GLN A 2 30.84 29.96 -5.28
N THR A 3 30.56 28.74 -4.83
CA THR A 3 29.23 28.28 -4.50
C THR A 3 29.09 28.03 -2.99
N LEU A 4 27.93 28.42 -2.42
CA LEU A 4 27.56 28.15 -1.04
C LEU A 4 26.29 27.29 -1.02
N TYR A 5 26.33 26.12 -0.38
CA TYR A 5 25.18 25.22 -0.21
C TYR A 5 24.73 25.25 1.26
N LEU A 6 23.46 25.57 1.47
CA LEU A 6 22.80 25.60 2.78
C LEU A 6 21.68 24.58 2.80
N LEU A 7 21.80 23.58 3.68
CA LEU A 7 20.85 22.46 3.77
C LEU A 7 19.93 22.63 4.96
N ASP A 8 18.62 22.44 4.75
CA ASP A 8 17.62 22.37 5.80
C ASP A 8 17.53 20.92 6.34
N ALA A 9 18.08 20.72 7.53
CA ALA A 9 18.22 19.37 8.08
C ALA A 9 16.88 18.69 8.34
N TYR A 10 15.96 19.34 9.04
CA TYR A 10 14.70 18.71 9.40
C TYR A 10 13.83 18.44 8.18
N ALA A 11 13.74 19.34 7.23
CA ALA A 11 12.97 19.11 6.00
C ALA A 11 13.50 17.89 5.23
N LEU A 12 14.82 17.71 5.16
CA LEU A 12 15.46 16.55 4.52
C LEU A 12 15.29 15.26 5.34
N ILE A 13 15.42 15.32 6.66
CA ILE A 13 15.24 14.17 7.59
C ILE A 13 13.80 13.65 7.52
N TYR A 14 12.81 14.53 7.63
CA TYR A 14 11.40 14.17 7.54
C TYR A 14 11.06 13.59 6.16
N ARG A 15 11.57 14.22 5.10
CA ARG A 15 11.39 13.68 3.74
C ARG A 15 11.93 12.26 3.62
N ALA A 16 13.15 12.00 4.07
CA ALA A 16 13.77 10.68 4.04
C ALA A 16 13.00 9.65 4.86
N TYR A 17 12.53 10.05 6.05
CA TYR A 17 11.71 9.21 6.92
C TYR A 17 10.39 8.82 6.26
N TYR A 18 9.63 9.79 5.76
CA TYR A 18 8.31 9.54 5.15
C TYR A 18 8.41 8.85 3.79
N ALA A 19 9.48 9.03 3.04
CA ALA A 19 9.70 8.28 1.81
C ALA A 19 9.83 6.78 2.06
N LEU A 20 10.41 6.40 3.19
CA LEU A 20 10.64 5.02 3.59
C LEU A 20 9.68 4.54 4.70
N ILE A 21 8.61 5.28 5.00
CA ILE A 21 7.72 4.97 6.12
C ILE A 21 6.99 3.64 5.98
N ARG A 22 6.67 3.26 4.75
CA ARG A 22 6.03 1.96 4.47
C ARG A 22 7.05 0.83 4.38
N SER A 23 8.34 1.16 4.36
CA SER A 23 9.45 0.29 4.09
C SER A 23 10.70 0.75 4.83
N PRO A 24 10.68 0.80 6.20
CA PRO A 24 11.76 1.34 6.98
C PRO A 24 13.01 0.46 6.91
N ARG A 25 14.17 1.08 6.79
CA ARG A 25 15.46 0.41 6.94
C ARG A 25 15.73 0.14 8.40
N ILE A 26 15.65 -1.12 8.80
CA ILE A 26 15.88 -1.53 10.18
C ILE A 26 17.19 -2.31 10.24
N ASN A 27 18.14 -1.86 11.09
CA ASN A 27 19.37 -2.61 11.33
C ASN A 27 19.14 -3.82 12.26
N SER A 28 20.14 -4.68 12.42
CA SER A 28 20.04 -5.90 13.27
C SER A 28 19.70 -5.60 14.74
N LYS A 29 19.84 -4.34 15.19
CA LYS A 29 19.48 -3.87 16.54
C LYS A 29 18.03 -3.37 16.64
N GLY A 30 17.22 -3.52 15.58
CA GLY A 30 15.83 -3.07 15.54
C GLY A 30 15.65 -1.55 15.42
N GLN A 31 16.69 -0.81 15.01
CA GLN A 31 16.63 0.65 14.87
C GLN A 31 16.25 1.03 13.43
N ASN A 32 15.28 1.91 13.28
CA ASN A 32 14.90 2.44 11.98
C ASN A 32 15.93 3.47 11.48
N THR A 33 16.78 3.05 10.57
CA THR A 33 17.87 3.89 10.04
C THR A 33 17.49 4.67 8.78
N SER A 34 16.23 4.63 8.34
CA SER A 34 15.74 5.23 7.10
C SER A 34 16.03 6.73 6.99
N ALA A 35 15.74 7.49 8.06
CA ALA A 35 15.98 8.92 8.09
C ALA A 35 17.46 9.25 7.96
N VAL A 36 18.33 8.49 8.66
CA VAL A 36 19.78 8.66 8.60
C VAL A 36 20.31 8.33 7.20
N TYR A 37 19.88 7.20 6.66
CA TYR A 37 20.33 6.74 5.34
C TYR A 37 19.98 7.73 4.23
N GLY A 38 18.71 8.17 4.16
CA GLY A 38 18.28 9.13 3.14
C GLY A 38 18.92 10.51 3.29
N PHE A 39 19.16 10.96 4.53
CA PHE A 39 19.89 12.19 4.77
C PHE A 39 21.34 12.10 4.29
N VAL A 40 22.05 11.01 4.60
CA VAL A 40 23.44 10.78 4.19
C VAL A 40 23.54 10.67 2.66
N ASN A 41 22.59 10.03 2.02
CA ASN A 41 22.54 10.00 0.54
C ASN A 41 22.43 11.40 -0.03
N THR A 42 21.53 12.24 0.48
CA THR A 42 21.42 13.65 0.03
C THR A 42 22.71 14.42 0.21
N LEU A 43 23.33 14.26 1.37
CA LEU A 43 24.58 14.95 1.68
C LEU A 43 25.68 14.51 0.70
N ASN A 44 25.79 13.21 0.45
CA ASN A 44 26.77 12.66 -0.51
C ASN A 44 26.49 13.14 -1.94
N ASP A 45 25.24 13.23 -2.35
CA ASP A 45 24.85 13.72 -3.66
C ASP A 45 25.25 15.19 -3.84
N VAL A 46 24.99 16.03 -2.83
CA VAL A 46 25.47 17.42 -2.84
C VAL A 46 26.99 17.50 -2.92
N LEU A 47 27.70 16.74 -2.09
CA LEU A 47 29.17 16.79 -2.02
C LEU A 47 29.84 16.25 -3.28
N ASN A 48 29.34 15.18 -3.86
CA ASN A 48 29.97 14.50 -5.00
C ASN A 48 29.58 15.07 -6.36
N THR A 49 28.28 15.44 -6.52
CA THR A 49 27.72 15.92 -7.79
C THR A 49 27.85 17.42 -7.92
N GLU A 50 27.44 18.19 -6.90
CA GLU A 50 27.43 19.65 -6.96
C GLU A 50 28.78 20.27 -6.55
N LYS A 51 29.58 19.56 -5.75
CA LYS A 51 30.94 19.93 -5.31
C LYS A 51 31.02 21.37 -4.77
N PRO A 52 30.29 21.70 -3.69
CA PRO A 52 30.24 23.06 -3.16
C PRO A 52 31.60 23.55 -2.65
N ASP A 53 31.93 24.83 -2.87
CA ASP A 53 33.10 25.46 -2.22
C ASP A 53 32.87 25.64 -0.73
N PHE A 54 31.61 25.96 -0.35
CA PHE A 54 31.18 26.19 1.03
C PHE A 54 29.86 25.44 1.30
N ILE A 55 29.72 24.87 2.49
CA ILE A 55 28.56 24.11 2.90
C ILE A 55 28.22 24.31 4.38
N GLY A 56 26.94 24.42 4.70
CA GLY A 56 26.44 24.46 6.05
C GLY A 56 25.07 23.80 6.19
N ILE A 57 24.78 23.20 7.33
CA ILE A 57 23.54 22.48 7.58
C ILE A 57 22.82 23.10 8.77
N ALA A 58 21.61 23.63 8.56
CA ALA A 58 20.83 24.31 9.59
C ALA A 58 19.82 23.36 10.24
N PHE A 59 19.70 23.51 11.56
CA PHE A 59 18.71 22.80 12.39
C PHE A 59 17.85 23.80 13.15
N ASP A 60 16.59 23.47 13.37
CA ASP A 60 15.74 24.18 14.32
C ASP A 60 16.28 23.97 15.74
N PRO A 61 16.37 25.03 16.57
CA PRO A 61 16.84 24.91 17.94
C PRO A 61 15.82 24.20 18.83
N ALA A 62 16.29 23.68 19.95
CA ALA A 62 15.40 23.22 21.00
C ALA A 62 14.70 24.38 21.68
N GLY A 63 13.36 24.38 21.71
CA GLY A 63 12.55 25.41 22.36
C GLY A 63 11.70 26.23 21.38
N GLY A 64 11.01 27.25 21.91
CA GLY A 64 10.17 28.14 21.10
C GLY A 64 11.00 29.17 20.32
N THR A 65 10.42 29.67 19.23
CA THR A 65 10.98 30.75 18.40
C THR A 65 10.15 32.02 18.54
N PHE A 66 10.61 33.15 18.00
CA PHE A 66 9.87 34.40 18.03
C PHE A 66 8.45 34.30 17.48
N ARG A 67 8.20 33.34 16.55
CA ARG A 67 6.85 33.06 16.04
C ARG A 67 5.96 32.41 17.09
N HIS A 68 6.51 31.53 17.94
CA HIS A 68 5.77 30.94 19.05
C HIS A 68 5.46 31.97 20.15
N GLU A 69 6.37 32.93 20.37
CA GLU A 69 6.13 34.05 21.29
C GLU A 69 5.01 34.94 20.79
N ALA A 70 5.00 35.26 19.49
CA ALA A 70 3.97 36.11 18.86
C ALA A 70 2.62 35.35 18.72
N TYR A 71 2.66 34.05 18.51
CA TYR A 71 1.49 33.20 18.28
C TYR A 71 1.66 31.83 18.94
N PRO A 72 1.20 31.64 20.18
CA PRO A 72 1.35 30.36 20.89
C PRO A 72 0.72 29.14 20.20
N ALA A 73 -0.22 29.38 19.28
CA ALA A 73 -0.83 28.34 18.47
C ALA A 73 -0.02 27.98 17.19
N TYR A 74 1.08 28.67 16.91
CA TYR A 74 1.97 28.39 15.79
C TYR A 74 2.52 26.96 15.90
N LYS A 75 2.39 26.17 14.83
CA LYS A 75 2.78 24.76 14.76
C LYS A 75 2.15 23.83 15.83
N ALA A 76 1.17 24.32 16.63
CA ALA A 76 0.55 23.52 17.70
C ALA A 76 -0.23 22.30 17.20
N GLN A 77 -0.55 22.24 15.92
CA GLN A 77 -1.25 21.12 15.28
C GLN A 77 -0.30 20.06 14.70
N ARG A 78 1.03 20.33 14.71
CA ARG A 78 2.01 19.33 14.26
C ARG A 78 1.98 18.13 15.20
N GLU A 79 1.98 16.93 14.62
CA GLU A 79 2.13 15.69 15.39
C GLU A 79 3.49 15.68 16.10
N ALA A 80 3.55 15.03 17.25
CA ALA A 80 4.82 14.85 17.95
C ALA A 80 5.85 14.18 17.04
N THR A 81 7.08 14.70 17.06
CA THR A 81 8.18 14.12 16.28
C THR A 81 8.27 12.62 16.52
N PRO A 82 8.23 11.77 15.48
CA PRO A 82 8.41 10.33 15.63
C PRO A 82 9.65 9.96 16.42
N GLU A 83 9.58 8.92 17.24
CA GLU A 83 10.70 8.47 18.05
C GLU A 83 11.93 8.10 17.20
N ASP A 84 11.69 7.51 16.02
CA ASP A 84 12.75 7.18 15.07
C ASP A 84 13.50 8.43 14.58
N ILE A 85 12.80 9.54 14.38
CA ILE A 85 13.44 10.83 14.02
C ILE A 85 14.18 11.41 15.22
N LYS A 86 13.60 11.36 16.42
CA LYS A 86 14.29 11.80 17.63
C LYS A 86 15.59 11.02 17.86
N TRP A 87 15.59 9.72 17.56
CA TRP A 87 16.78 8.88 17.59
C TRP A 87 17.76 9.20 16.47
N ALA A 88 17.26 9.47 15.24
CA ALA A 88 18.09 9.74 14.07
C ALA A 88 18.83 11.08 14.14
N VAL A 89 18.21 12.14 14.70
CA VAL A 89 18.79 13.49 14.73
C VAL A 89 20.18 13.56 15.39
N PRO A 90 20.42 13.03 16.61
CA PRO A 90 21.76 13.03 17.18
C PRO A 90 22.78 12.24 16.34
N VAL A 91 22.38 11.11 15.76
CA VAL A 91 23.23 10.30 14.88
C VAL A 91 23.60 11.09 13.60
N ILE A 92 22.64 11.78 13.02
CA ILE A 92 22.88 12.65 11.85
C ILE A 92 23.82 13.80 12.21
N LYS A 93 23.65 14.43 13.37
CA LYS A 93 24.56 15.49 13.85
C LYS A 93 25.98 14.95 14.02
N ASP A 94 26.18 13.72 14.50
CA ASP A 94 27.50 13.11 14.61
C ASP A 94 28.13 12.80 13.23
N ILE A 95 27.31 12.36 12.28
CA ILE A 95 27.75 12.18 10.88
C ILE A 95 28.16 13.52 10.27
N ILE A 96 27.36 14.59 10.42
CA ILE A 96 27.68 15.93 9.91
C ILE A 96 29.03 16.42 10.48
N ARG A 97 29.26 16.23 11.78
CA ARG A 97 30.56 16.56 12.42
C ARG A 97 31.70 15.76 11.83
N ALA A 98 31.49 14.47 11.55
CA ALA A 98 32.50 13.61 10.91
C ALA A 98 32.78 14.00 9.45
N TYR A 99 31.83 14.66 8.76
CA TYR A 99 32.04 15.30 7.47
C TYR A 99 32.74 16.67 7.58
N ASN A 100 33.09 17.14 8.78
CA ASN A 100 33.65 18.46 9.05
C ASN A 100 32.75 19.62 8.56
N ILE A 101 31.42 19.41 8.55
CA ILE A 101 30.46 20.42 8.13
C ILE A 101 29.88 21.12 9.38
N PRO A 102 29.81 22.46 9.41
CA PRO A 102 29.24 23.16 10.54
C PRO A 102 27.73 22.98 10.63
N ILE A 103 27.26 22.72 11.88
CA ILE A 103 25.85 22.72 12.25
C ILE A 103 25.47 24.15 12.61
N LEU A 104 24.48 24.70 11.93
CA LEU A 104 23.98 26.05 12.08
C LEU A 104 22.70 26.02 12.90
N GLU A 105 22.75 26.50 14.13
CA GLU A 105 21.61 26.47 15.06
C GLU A 105 21.64 27.77 15.90
N VAL A 106 20.61 28.59 15.81
CA VAL A 106 20.52 29.88 16.53
C VAL A 106 19.29 29.87 17.42
N PRO A 107 19.42 29.96 18.75
CA PRO A 107 18.27 29.99 19.66
C PRO A 107 17.28 31.09 19.31
N GLY A 108 15.98 30.76 19.29
CA GLY A 108 14.90 31.71 19.02
C GLY A 108 14.57 31.91 17.52
N TYR A 109 15.33 31.33 16.60
CA TYR A 109 15.10 31.38 15.14
C TYR A 109 15.01 30.01 14.54
N GLU A 110 14.19 29.82 13.52
CA GLU A 110 14.06 28.57 12.79
C GLU A 110 15.20 28.38 11.78
N ALA A 111 15.40 27.16 11.29
CA ALA A 111 16.43 26.82 10.30
C ALA A 111 16.27 27.65 9.00
N ASP A 112 15.04 27.94 8.58
CA ASP A 112 14.72 28.76 7.41
C ASP A 112 15.19 30.21 7.57
N ASP A 113 15.04 30.80 8.78
CA ASP A 113 15.53 32.15 9.09
C ASP A 113 17.07 32.21 9.04
N VAL A 114 17.73 31.18 9.59
CA VAL A 114 19.20 31.06 9.56
C VAL A 114 19.70 30.92 8.12
N ILE A 115 19.10 30.03 7.33
CA ILE A 115 19.44 29.85 5.91
C ILE A 115 19.15 31.10 5.11
N GLY A 116 18.00 31.74 5.32
CA GLY A 116 17.62 32.97 4.64
C GLY A 116 18.63 34.08 4.88
N THR A 117 19.06 34.28 6.14
CA THR A 117 20.06 35.27 6.52
C THR A 117 21.42 35.01 5.87
N LEU A 118 21.91 33.74 5.93
CA LEU A 118 23.19 33.38 5.32
C LEU A 118 23.14 33.41 3.80
N ALA A 119 22.00 33.12 3.19
CA ALA A 119 21.83 33.21 1.73
C ALA A 119 21.96 34.67 1.26
N MET A 120 21.38 35.60 1.98
CA MET A 120 21.52 37.04 1.66
C MET A 120 22.96 37.53 1.85
N LYS A 121 23.59 37.21 2.99
CA LYS A 121 25.00 37.53 3.24
C LYS A 121 25.95 36.91 2.23
N GLY A 122 25.69 35.63 1.84
CA GLY A 122 26.48 34.91 0.83
C GLY A 122 26.42 35.60 -0.54
N ARG A 123 25.22 35.99 -0.98
CA ARG A 123 25.03 36.78 -2.21
C ARG A 123 25.74 38.11 -2.17
N GLU A 124 25.65 38.86 -1.05
CA GLU A 124 26.36 40.13 -0.86
C GLU A 124 27.88 39.93 -0.90
N ALA A 125 28.39 38.80 -0.44
CA ALA A 125 29.80 38.39 -0.55
C ALA A 125 30.20 37.91 -1.96
N GLY A 126 29.28 37.91 -2.95
CA GLY A 126 29.54 37.56 -4.34
C GLY A 126 29.54 36.05 -4.61
N LEU A 127 28.91 35.22 -3.76
CA LEU A 127 28.75 33.80 -3.94
C LEU A 127 27.46 33.47 -4.73
N GLU A 128 27.45 32.35 -5.42
CA GLU A 128 26.21 31.71 -5.89
C GLU A 128 25.69 30.81 -4.76
N VAL A 129 24.47 31.06 -4.28
CA VAL A 129 23.91 30.37 -3.12
C VAL A 129 22.85 29.38 -3.54
N HIS A 130 22.92 28.18 -3.01
CA HIS A 130 21.95 27.10 -3.21
C HIS A 130 21.35 26.65 -1.87
N MET A 131 20.04 26.82 -1.71
CA MET A 131 19.28 26.36 -0.56
C MET A 131 18.68 24.99 -0.89
N VAL A 132 19.14 23.94 -0.19
CA VAL A 132 18.71 22.56 -0.42
C VAL A 132 17.59 22.21 0.55
N THR A 133 16.34 22.22 0.08
CA THR A 133 15.16 21.93 0.89
C THR A 133 13.96 21.53 0.01
N PRO A 134 13.10 20.60 0.45
CA PRO A 134 11.80 20.35 -0.18
C PRO A 134 10.73 21.38 0.18
N ASP A 135 10.98 22.24 1.18
CA ASP A 135 9.99 23.19 1.69
C ASP A 135 9.74 24.33 0.69
N LYS A 136 8.45 24.48 0.33
CA LYS A 136 7.97 25.49 -0.64
C LYS A 136 8.20 26.94 -0.19
N ASP A 137 8.29 27.17 1.11
CA ASP A 137 8.32 28.54 1.68
C ASP A 137 9.64 29.24 1.38
N TYR A 138 10.72 28.48 1.15
CA TYR A 138 12.01 29.02 0.69
C TYR A 138 11.97 29.70 -0.70
N ALA A 139 10.91 29.48 -1.48
CA ALA A 139 10.75 30.14 -2.79
C ALA A 139 10.72 31.67 -2.67
N GLN A 140 10.32 32.23 -1.50
CA GLN A 140 10.34 33.66 -1.21
C GLN A 140 11.77 34.27 -1.17
N LEU A 141 12.77 33.42 -0.92
CA LEU A 141 14.18 33.82 -0.82
C LEU A 141 14.91 33.78 -2.16
N VAL A 142 14.30 33.19 -3.18
CA VAL A 142 14.93 33.02 -4.50
C VAL A 142 15.06 34.38 -5.21
N LYS A 143 16.31 34.73 -5.55
CA LYS A 143 16.68 36.00 -6.18
C LYS A 143 17.84 35.74 -7.14
N PRO A 144 18.19 36.67 -8.03
CA PRO A 144 19.39 36.52 -8.84
C PRO A 144 20.63 36.24 -7.98
N GLY A 145 21.24 35.08 -8.17
CA GLY A 145 22.37 34.56 -7.38
C GLY A 145 21.97 33.71 -6.16
N ILE A 146 20.69 33.57 -5.85
CA ILE A 146 20.17 32.66 -4.81
C ILE A 146 19.17 31.71 -5.47
N PHE A 147 19.42 30.42 -5.39
CA PHE A 147 18.64 29.35 -6.01
C PHE A 147 18.10 28.38 -4.95
N MET A 148 16.92 27.86 -5.18
CA MET A 148 16.40 26.73 -4.41
C MET A 148 16.72 25.43 -5.14
N ARG A 149 17.24 24.45 -4.42
CA ARG A 149 17.47 23.09 -4.90
C ARG A 149 16.46 22.15 -4.24
N ARG A 150 15.56 21.61 -5.04
CA ARG A 150 14.60 20.62 -4.58
C ARG A 150 15.04 19.24 -5.04
N PRO A 151 15.05 18.26 -4.13
CA PRO A 151 15.25 16.87 -4.56
C PRO A 151 14.15 16.49 -5.56
N GLY A 152 14.55 15.98 -6.74
CA GLY A 152 13.64 15.59 -7.83
C GLY A 152 12.73 14.40 -7.47
N HIS A 153 11.79 14.09 -8.37
CA HIS A 153 11.04 12.82 -8.36
C HIS A 153 11.70 11.87 -9.37
N GLY A 154 11.90 10.61 -8.97
CA GLY A 154 12.53 9.60 -9.81
C GLY A 154 14.04 9.79 -10.00
N ALA A 155 14.60 9.22 -11.06
CA ALA A 155 16.03 9.32 -11.42
C ALA A 155 16.47 10.73 -11.85
N SER A 156 15.63 11.76 -11.70
CA SER A 156 15.96 13.12 -12.09
C SER A 156 16.87 13.80 -11.06
N ALA A 157 17.89 14.51 -11.56
CA ALA A 157 18.77 15.38 -10.78
C ALA A 157 17.99 16.38 -9.92
N MET A 158 18.61 16.93 -8.86
CA MET A 158 18.04 18.01 -8.06
C MET A 158 17.51 19.15 -8.95
N GLU A 159 16.22 19.46 -8.82
CA GLU A 159 15.59 20.55 -9.53
C GLU A 159 16.21 21.89 -9.08
N LYS A 160 16.75 22.68 -10.00
CA LYS A 160 17.23 24.04 -9.72
C LYS A 160 16.12 25.02 -10.05
N LEU A 161 15.64 25.73 -9.05
CA LEU A 161 14.64 26.78 -9.20
C LEU A 161 15.31 28.14 -9.02
N GLY A 162 15.34 28.91 -10.07
CA GLY A 162 15.72 30.32 -10.07
C GLY A 162 14.49 31.24 -10.10
N PRO A 163 14.67 32.55 -10.22
CA PRO A 163 13.56 33.52 -10.18
C PRO A 163 12.48 33.24 -11.23
N ASP A 164 12.87 32.89 -12.45
CA ASP A 164 11.95 32.67 -13.57
C ASP A 164 11.11 31.41 -13.35
N GLU A 165 11.73 30.31 -12.91
CA GLU A 165 11.05 29.05 -12.62
C GLU A 165 10.06 29.21 -11.45
N VAL A 166 10.43 29.98 -10.40
CA VAL A 166 9.54 30.28 -9.27
C VAL A 166 8.36 31.12 -9.76
N CYS A 167 8.60 32.19 -10.52
CA CYS A 167 7.53 33.03 -11.05
C CYS A 167 6.56 32.25 -11.94
N GLN A 168 7.08 31.40 -12.83
CA GLN A 168 6.28 30.54 -13.69
C GLN A 168 5.44 29.54 -12.86
N LYS A 169 6.06 28.90 -11.86
CA LYS A 169 5.42 27.86 -11.03
C LYS A 169 4.26 28.42 -10.21
N TYR A 170 4.42 29.62 -9.63
CA TYR A 170 3.41 30.24 -8.76
C TYR A 170 2.48 31.21 -9.49
N GLY A 171 2.71 31.49 -10.78
CA GLY A 171 1.89 32.40 -11.58
C GLY A 171 2.01 33.87 -11.12
N ILE A 172 3.20 34.29 -10.71
CA ILE A 172 3.50 35.63 -10.15
C ILE A 172 4.54 36.33 -10.99
N SER A 173 4.66 37.67 -10.79
CA SER A 173 5.59 38.52 -11.56
C SER A 173 6.97 38.66 -10.90
N HIS A 174 7.04 38.49 -9.59
CA HIS A 174 8.27 38.64 -8.79
C HIS A 174 8.27 37.64 -7.63
N THR A 175 9.42 37.10 -7.29
CA THR A 175 9.57 36.08 -6.23
C THR A 175 9.18 36.62 -4.83
N ASP A 176 9.31 37.91 -4.57
CA ASP A 176 8.85 38.54 -3.32
C ASP A 176 7.32 38.36 -3.11
N GLN A 177 6.55 38.17 -4.17
CA GLN A 177 5.10 37.92 -4.07
C GLN A 177 4.74 36.53 -3.51
N VAL A 178 5.70 35.63 -3.34
CA VAL A 178 5.51 34.36 -2.65
C VAL A 178 5.05 34.57 -1.21
N ILE A 179 5.64 35.55 -0.51
CA ILE A 179 5.24 35.91 0.85
C ILE A 179 3.76 36.33 0.89
N ASP A 180 3.35 37.13 -0.07
CA ASP A 180 1.97 37.64 -0.16
C ASP A 180 0.98 36.51 -0.51
N LEU A 181 1.37 35.57 -1.36
CA LEU A 181 0.56 34.36 -1.64
C LEU A 181 0.37 33.55 -0.38
N LEU A 182 1.46 33.23 0.32
CA LEU A 182 1.42 32.42 1.55
C LEU A 182 0.64 33.15 2.66
N GLY A 183 0.81 34.46 2.82
CA GLY A 183 0.07 35.28 3.79
C GLY A 183 -1.44 35.30 3.52
N LEU A 184 -1.87 35.31 2.26
CA LEU A 184 -3.29 35.21 1.88
C LEU A 184 -3.86 33.83 2.04
N MET A 185 -3.13 32.79 1.63
CA MET A 185 -3.59 31.40 1.69
C MET A 185 -3.56 30.86 3.13
N GLY A 186 -2.62 31.32 3.93
CA GLY A 186 -2.25 30.70 5.18
C GLY A 186 -1.52 29.37 4.96
N ASP A 187 -1.08 28.74 6.06
CA ASP A 187 -0.53 27.41 6.06
C ASP A 187 -1.14 26.56 7.19
N THR A 188 -1.86 25.52 6.79
CA THR A 188 -2.51 24.63 7.75
C THR A 188 -1.52 23.75 8.52
N ALA A 189 -0.35 23.45 7.94
CA ALA A 189 0.68 22.66 8.60
C ALA A 189 1.32 23.42 9.75
N ASP A 190 1.49 24.73 9.57
CA ASP A 190 2.07 25.63 10.57
C ASP A 190 1.02 26.41 11.36
N ASN A 191 -0.25 26.11 11.13
CA ASN A 191 -1.39 26.79 11.77
C ASN A 191 -1.42 28.29 11.50
N VAL A 192 -1.00 28.71 10.30
CA VAL A 192 -1.10 30.12 9.85
C VAL A 192 -2.47 30.34 9.24
N PRO A 193 -3.29 31.27 9.77
CA PRO A 193 -4.72 31.33 9.46
C PRO A 193 -5.05 31.82 8.04
N GLY A 194 -4.24 32.69 7.43
CA GLY A 194 -4.52 33.26 6.12
C GLY A 194 -5.81 34.08 6.05
N CYS A 195 -6.32 34.32 4.86
CA CYS A 195 -7.65 34.88 4.63
C CYS A 195 -8.69 33.75 4.47
N PRO A 196 -9.73 33.67 5.32
CA PRO A 196 -10.70 32.59 5.29
C PRO A 196 -11.36 32.42 3.92
N GLY A 197 -11.19 31.22 3.33
CA GLY A 197 -11.76 30.85 2.04
C GLY A 197 -11.08 31.52 0.82
N VAL A 198 -9.83 31.94 0.98
CA VAL A 198 -8.92 32.33 -0.10
C VAL A 198 -7.93 31.18 -0.28
N GLY A 199 -8.09 30.40 -1.34
CA GLY A 199 -7.13 29.37 -1.76
C GLY A 199 -6.20 29.91 -2.85
N GLU A 200 -5.25 29.06 -3.26
CA GLU A 200 -4.16 29.40 -4.19
C GLU A 200 -4.61 30.16 -5.44
N LYS A 201 -5.61 29.68 -6.17
CA LYS A 201 -6.12 30.35 -7.39
C LYS A 201 -6.65 31.76 -7.13
N THR A 202 -7.26 31.95 -5.97
CA THR A 202 -7.81 33.26 -5.59
C THR A 202 -6.69 34.18 -5.11
N ALA A 203 -5.72 33.69 -4.35
CA ALA A 203 -4.56 34.44 -3.90
C ALA A 203 -3.72 34.91 -5.09
N VAL A 204 -3.41 34.02 -6.04
CA VAL A 204 -2.69 34.36 -7.27
C VAL A 204 -3.42 35.48 -8.03
N LYS A 205 -4.75 35.37 -8.21
CA LYS A 205 -5.54 36.38 -8.89
C LYS A 205 -5.49 37.76 -8.18
N LEU A 206 -5.57 37.75 -6.85
CA LEU A 206 -5.50 38.98 -6.05
C LEU A 206 -4.11 39.62 -6.12
N ILE A 207 -3.05 38.82 -5.99
CA ILE A 207 -1.68 39.32 -6.07
C ILE A 207 -1.33 39.78 -7.49
N THR A 208 -1.78 39.11 -8.52
CA THR A 208 -1.62 39.58 -9.91
C THR A 208 -2.32 40.94 -10.14
N GLN A 209 -3.49 41.15 -9.51
CA GLN A 209 -4.25 42.40 -9.67
C GLN A 209 -3.69 43.57 -8.84
N PHE A 210 -3.27 43.32 -7.59
CA PHE A 210 -2.89 44.38 -6.64
C PHE A 210 -1.38 44.46 -6.39
N GLY A 211 -0.60 43.46 -6.85
CA GLY A 211 0.86 43.39 -6.70
C GLY A 211 1.32 42.90 -5.33
N SER A 212 0.66 43.27 -4.23
CA SER A 212 1.01 42.84 -2.86
C SER A 212 -0.21 42.85 -1.94
N ILE A 213 -0.08 42.20 -0.77
CA ILE A 213 -1.08 42.27 0.33
C ILE A 213 -1.29 43.72 0.77
N ASP A 214 -0.22 44.46 0.94
CA ASP A 214 -0.33 45.88 1.42
C ASP A 214 -1.16 46.71 0.47
N ASN A 215 -0.94 46.63 -0.83
CA ASN A 215 -1.75 47.31 -1.84
C ASN A 215 -3.20 46.79 -1.87
N LEU A 216 -3.40 45.46 -1.72
CA LEU A 216 -4.73 44.84 -1.65
C LEU A 216 -5.54 45.41 -0.46
N LEU A 217 -4.92 45.49 0.73
CA LEU A 217 -5.58 45.96 1.95
C LEU A 217 -5.89 47.45 1.90
N ASN A 218 -5.08 48.23 1.17
CA ASN A 218 -5.30 49.66 0.94
C ASN A 218 -6.28 49.97 -0.20
N SER A 219 -6.63 48.99 -1.03
CA SER A 219 -7.49 49.16 -2.22
C SER A 219 -8.70 48.23 -2.21
N THR A 220 -9.25 47.95 -1.02
CA THR A 220 -10.40 47.03 -0.87
C THR A 220 -11.68 47.56 -1.54
N ASP A 221 -11.79 48.86 -1.80
CA ASP A 221 -12.86 49.50 -2.57
C ASP A 221 -12.98 48.96 -4.00
N GLN A 222 -11.89 48.49 -4.60
CA GLN A 222 -11.84 47.88 -5.93
C GLN A 222 -12.33 46.45 -5.95
N LEU A 223 -12.48 45.80 -4.80
CA LEU A 223 -13.02 44.45 -4.67
C LEU A 223 -14.56 44.46 -4.69
N LYS A 224 -15.17 43.36 -5.12
CA LYS A 224 -16.63 43.19 -5.20
C LYS A 224 -17.09 41.91 -4.50
N GLY A 225 -18.35 41.95 -4.03
CA GLY A 225 -19.02 40.73 -3.52
C GLY A 225 -18.38 40.14 -2.28
N ALA A 226 -18.42 38.79 -2.18
CA ALA A 226 -17.97 38.08 -0.99
C ALA A 226 -16.47 38.24 -0.71
N ILE A 227 -15.63 38.44 -1.72
CA ILE A 227 -14.18 38.56 -1.54
C ILE A 227 -13.84 39.92 -0.87
N LYS A 228 -14.56 41.00 -1.20
CA LYS A 228 -14.40 42.29 -0.57
C LYS A 228 -14.62 42.19 0.95
N ARG A 229 -15.79 41.62 1.32
CA ARG A 229 -16.15 41.43 2.72
C ARG A 229 -15.11 40.63 3.49
N LYS A 230 -14.68 39.46 2.90
CA LYS A 230 -13.69 38.59 3.51
C LYS A 230 -12.35 39.29 3.76
N VAL A 231 -11.86 40.07 2.80
CA VAL A 231 -10.59 40.79 2.95
C VAL A 231 -10.75 41.93 3.97
N GLU A 232 -11.86 42.68 3.96
CA GLU A 232 -12.11 43.76 4.89
C GLU A 232 -12.30 43.29 6.33
N GLU A 233 -13.02 42.21 6.56
CA GLU A 233 -13.25 41.63 7.88
C GLU A 233 -11.98 40.97 8.49
N ASN A 234 -10.99 40.60 7.67
CA ASN A 234 -9.81 39.85 8.12
C ASN A 234 -8.48 40.60 7.87
N LYS A 235 -8.48 41.92 7.75
CA LYS A 235 -7.27 42.70 7.45
C LYS A 235 -6.12 42.45 8.42
N GLU A 236 -6.39 42.47 9.72
CA GLU A 236 -5.39 42.22 10.76
C GLU A 236 -4.86 40.79 10.70
N GLN A 237 -5.75 39.80 10.48
CA GLN A 237 -5.37 38.40 10.35
C GLN A 237 -4.51 38.12 9.11
N ILE A 238 -4.79 38.79 7.99
CA ILE A 238 -3.99 38.68 6.76
C ILE A 238 -2.58 39.25 6.99
N SER A 239 -2.50 40.45 7.61
CA SER A 239 -1.21 41.09 7.94
C SER A 239 -0.41 40.22 8.92
N PHE A 240 -1.08 39.64 9.92
CA PHE A 240 -0.46 38.75 10.89
C PHE A 240 0.02 37.46 10.25
N SER A 241 -0.77 36.90 9.32
CA SER A 241 -0.36 35.69 8.56
C SER A 241 0.86 35.99 7.69
N LYS A 242 0.92 37.17 7.03
CA LYS A 242 2.10 37.61 6.29
C LYS A 242 3.34 37.68 7.20
N PHE A 243 3.21 38.19 8.43
CA PHE A 243 4.31 38.20 9.41
C PHE A 243 4.78 36.77 9.74
N LEU A 244 3.86 35.81 9.97
CA LEU A 244 4.20 34.46 10.37
C LEU A 244 4.91 33.65 9.25
N VAL A 245 4.52 33.84 7.98
CA VAL A 245 5.13 33.13 6.83
C VAL A 245 6.39 33.80 6.31
N THR A 246 6.74 35.00 6.77
CA THR A 246 7.93 35.71 6.33
C THR A 246 9.17 35.11 6.98
N ILE A 247 10.09 34.62 6.16
CA ILE A 247 11.40 34.15 6.63
C ILE A 247 12.27 35.38 6.95
N LYS A 248 12.83 35.39 8.16
CA LYS A 248 13.74 36.47 8.58
C LYS A 248 15.10 36.33 7.92
N THR A 249 15.67 37.48 7.52
CA THR A 249 16.99 37.52 6.87
C THR A 249 17.98 38.40 7.66
N ASP A 250 17.66 38.64 8.93
CA ASP A 250 18.42 39.52 9.86
C ASP A 250 18.78 38.79 11.18
N VAL A 251 18.87 37.44 11.13
CA VAL A 251 19.29 36.61 12.27
C VAL A 251 20.71 37.00 12.70
N PRO A 252 21.00 37.09 14.03
CA PRO A 252 22.34 37.43 14.54
C PRO A 252 23.33 36.24 14.35
N ILE A 253 23.65 35.92 13.10
CA ILE A 253 24.63 34.93 12.69
C ILE A 253 25.59 35.54 11.65
N ASP A 254 26.89 35.33 11.82
CA ASP A 254 27.88 35.80 10.86
C ASP A 254 28.20 34.78 9.77
N LEU A 255 28.41 35.25 8.54
CA LEU A 255 28.90 34.44 7.43
C LEU A 255 30.41 34.24 7.59
N ASN A 256 30.80 33.11 8.21
CA ASN A 256 32.20 32.76 8.35
C ASN A 256 32.59 31.73 7.28
N LEU A 257 33.20 32.18 6.18
CA LEU A 257 33.58 31.32 5.04
C LEU A 257 34.68 30.32 5.38
N ASP A 258 35.52 30.58 6.38
CA ASP A 258 36.56 29.65 6.78
C ASP A 258 35.96 28.40 7.45
N THR A 259 34.91 28.59 8.27
CA THR A 259 34.21 27.47 8.91
C THR A 259 33.26 26.71 7.96
N LEU A 260 32.72 27.40 6.93
CA LEU A 260 31.83 26.83 5.93
C LEU A 260 32.58 26.15 4.77
N ARG A 261 33.91 26.29 4.66
CA ARG A 261 34.69 25.70 3.59
C ARG A 261 34.56 24.19 3.55
N THR A 262 34.20 23.63 2.40
CA THR A 262 34.10 22.19 2.21
C THR A 262 35.50 21.55 2.36
N THR A 263 35.60 20.57 3.23
CA THR A 263 36.82 19.81 3.52
C THR A 263 36.54 18.31 3.41
N GLU A 264 37.61 17.49 3.32
CA GLU A 264 37.43 16.04 3.30
C GLU A 264 36.83 15.53 4.63
N ALA A 265 35.94 14.54 4.53
CA ALA A 265 35.34 13.88 5.69
C ALA A 265 36.39 13.05 6.46
N SER A 266 36.22 12.99 7.78
CA SER A 266 37.03 12.07 8.61
C SER A 266 36.55 10.62 8.45
N LYS A 267 37.29 9.83 7.67
CA LYS A 267 37.00 8.40 7.47
C LYS A 267 37.05 7.61 8.79
N GLU A 268 37.99 7.99 9.69
CA GLU A 268 38.12 7.37 11.01
C GLU A 268 36.90 7.61 11.90
N ALA A 269 36.30 8.80 11.83
CA ALA A 269 35.10 9.15 12.61
C ALA A 269 33.81 8.55 12.00
N LEU A 270 33.72 8.47 10.65
CA LEU A 270 32.54 7.91 9.96
C LEU A 270 32.45 6.39 10.09
N ARG A 271 33.58 5.68 10.04
CA ARG A 271 33.62 4.22 10.06
C ARG A 271 32.81 3.60 11.21
N PRO A 272 33.08 3.91 12.51
CA PRO A 272 32.32 3.31 13.61
C PRO A 272 30.84 3.68 13.60
N ILE A 273 30.48 4.85 13.08
CA ILE A 273 29.08 5.27 12.94
C ILE A 273 28.38 4.40 11.88
N TYR A 274 28.97 4.23 10.71
CA TYR A 274 28.41 3.42 9.64
C TYR A 274 28.40 1.92 9.95
N GLU A 275 29.40 1.40 10.70
CA GLU A 275 29.40 0.04 11.21
C GLU A 275 28.24 -0.18 12.20
N ASN A 276 28.01 0.78 13.12
CA ASN A 276 26.90 0.72 14.06
C ASN A 276 25.52 0.78 13.43
N LEU A 277 25.41 1.49 12.31
CA LEU A 277 24.20 1.63 11.47
C LEU A 277 24.04 0.50 10.45
N GLU A 278 25.09 -0.33 10.27
CA GLU A 278 25.16 -1.37 9.23
C GLU A 278 25.09 -0.82 7.80
N PHE A 279 25.62 0.38 7.58
CA PHE A 279 25.65 1.05 6.28
C PHE A 279 26.84 0.57 5.43
N ARG A 280 26.76 -0.69 4.97
CA ARG A 280 27.87 -1.37 4.24
C ARG A 280 28.28 -0.63 2.95
N ALA A 281 27.31 -0.03 2.24
CA ALA A 281 27.60 0.76 1.05
C ALA A 281 28.46 2.00 1.33
N PHE A 282 28.14 2.72 2.41
CA PHE A 282 28.93 3.88 2.83
C PHE A 282 30.30 3.46 3.39
N LEU A 283 30.39 2.33 4.08
CA LEU A 283 31.66 1.76 4.54
C LEU A 283 32.59 1.44 3.37
N LYS A 284 32.08 0.81 2.31
CA LYS A 284 32.84 0.53 1.09
C LYS A 284 33.36 1.81 0.45
N LYS A 285 32.52 2.86 0.33
CA LYS A 285 32.94 4.18 -0.20
C LYS A 285 34.06 4.83 0.63
N LEU A 286 34.18 4.53 1.90
CA LEU A 286 35.29 5.00 2.73
C LEU A 286 36.62 4.30 2.37
N ASP A 287 36.58 3.05 1.87
CA ASP A 287 37.74 2.23 1.56
C ASP A 287 38.27 2.43 0.13
N ASP A 288 37.47 2.91 -0.80
CA ASP A 288 37.82 3.10 -2.19
C ASP A 288 38.79 4.30 -2.42
N LYS A 289 39.82 4.11 -3.29
CA LYS A 289 40.68 5.19 -3.73
C LYS A 289 39.96 6.05 -4.76
N PRO A 290 40.22 7.38 -4.83
CA PRO A 290 39.53 8.26 -5.76
C PRO A 290 39.84 7.86 -7.21
N ALA A 291 38.83 7.34 -7.92
CA ALA A 291 38.84 7.14 -9.36
C ALA A 291 37.97 8.24 -10.02
N GLU A 292 38.36 8.64 -11.23
CA GLU A 292 37.77 9.72 -12.00
C GLU A 292 36.22 9.54 -12.17
N VAL A 293 35.49 10.62 -11.86
CA VAL A 293 34.02 10.66 -11.79
C VAL A 293 33.38 10.60 -13.17
N GLN A 294 32.72 9.50 -13.50
CA GLN A 294 31.67 9.49 -14.50
C GLN A 294 30.36 9.98 -13.83
N LYS A 295 29.58 10.74 -14.58
CA LYS A 295 28.32 11.35 -14.11
C LYS A 295 27.39 10.30 -13.51
N SER A 296 27.26 10.27 -12.18
CA SER A 296 26.23 9.47 -11.51
C SER A 296 24.88 10.18 -11.62
N VAL A 297 23.91 9.49 -12.15
CA VAL A 297 22.49 9.85 -12.03
C VAL A 297 22.14 9.81 -10.54
N SER A 298 21.49 10.87 -10.03
CA SER A 298 21.28 10.99 -8.61
C SER A 298 20.35 9.88 -8.08
N GLU A 299 20.84 9.07 -7.14
CA GLU A 299 20.11 8.00 -6.46
C GLU A 299 18.82 8.50 -5.73
N TRP A 300 18.67 9.82 -5.62
CA TRP A 300 17.52 10.46 -5.00
C TRP A 300 16.21 10.28 -5.75
N GLY A 301 16.25 10.33 -7.07
CA GLY A 301 15.05 10.14 -7.87
C GLY A 301 14.43 8.79 -7.66
N ALA A 302 15.23 7.73 -7.65
CA ALA A 302 14.78 6.36 -7.42
C ALA A 302 14.22 6.13 -6.00
N LEU A 303 14.70 6.89 -4.99
CA LEU A 303 14.27 6.71 -3.61
C LEU A 303 12.85 7.26 -3.35
N PHE A 304 12.38 8.23 -4.15
CA PHE A 304 11.12 8.93 -3.92
C PHE A 304 9.99 8.60 -4.90
N ASP A 305 10.29 7.97 -6.04
CA ASP A 305 9.26 7.40 -6.94
C ASP A 305 8.88 5.96 -6.58
N ALA A 306 9.75 5.27 -5.86
CA ALA A 306 9.40 3.98 -5.29
C ALA A 306 8.41 4.18 -4.16
N GLN A 307 7.21 3.64 -4.28
CA GLN A 307 6.45 3.26 -3.09
C GLN A 307 7.35 2.34 -2.26
N PRO A 308 7.31 2.43 -0.93
CA PRO A 308 8.41 2.00 -0.08
C PRO A 308 8.66 0.51 -0.13
N ASP A 309 9.91 0.15 -0.31
CA ASP A 309 10.34 -1.24 -0.23
C ASP A 309 11.57 -1.44 0.67
N ASN A 310 11.44 -2.40 1.57
CA ASN A 310 12.42 -2.77 2.56
C ASN A 310 13.27 -3.93 2.06
N ARG A 311 14.50 -3.71 2.00
CA ARG A 311 15.69 -4.53 2.18
C ARG A 311 16.80 -4.12 1.25
N ALA A 312 17.72 -3.45 1.83
CA ALA A 312 19.05 -3.45 1.33
C ALA A 312 20.00 -3.56 2.51
N ASP A 313 20.17 -4.75 2.98
CA ASP A 313 21.41 -5.17 3.59
C ASP A 313 22.20 -5.87 2.49
N GLU A 314 22.75 -5.07 1.64
CA GLU A 314 23.88 -5.26 0.74
C GLU A 314 23.74 -4.32 -0.46
N ALA A 315 23.66 -3.03 -0.21
CA ALA A 315 23.99 -2.11 -1.26
C ALA A 315 25.52 -2.05 -1.38
N LYS A 316 26.10 -2.97 -2.15
CA LYS A 316 27.22 -2.60 -3.01
C LYS A 316 26.82 -1.30 -3.71
N GLU A 317 27.79 -0.44 -4.03
CA GLU A 317 27.60 0.52 -5.12
C GLU A 317 27.21 -0.31 -6.35
N ILE A 318 25.94 -0.51 -6.51
CA ILE A 318 25.38 -1.14 -7.65
C ILE A 318 25.24 0.04 -8.62
N THR A 319 26.26 0.26 -9.42
CA THR A 319 26.00 0.55 -10.83
C THR A 319 25.18 -0.64 -11.26
N HIS A 320 23.86 -0.49 -11.27
CA HIS A 320 22.99 -1.54 -11.78
C HIS A 320 23.49 -1.83 -13.19
N LYS A 321 23.85 -3.06 -13.43
CA LYS A 321 24.17 -3.48 -14.77
C LYS A 321 22.89 -3.35 -15.58
N THR A 322 23.00 -2.78 -16.74
CA THR A 322 21.91 -2.74 -17.72
C THR A 322 22.22 -3.76 -18.82
N LEU A 323 21.31 -3.93 -19.75
CA LEU A 323 21.53 -4.80 -20.92
C LEU A 323 22.83 -4.47 -21.67
N ASN A 324 23.21 -3.20 -21.70
CA ASN A 324 24.45 -2.75 -22.35
C ASN A 324 25.75 -3.15 -21.62
N ASP A 325 25.65 -3.52 -20.35
CA ASP A 325 26.79 -3.83 -19.48
C ASP A 325 27.05 -5.34 -19.35
N VAL A 326 26.16 -6.18 -19.88
CA VAL A 326 26.26 -7.64 -19.80
C VAL A 326 26.34 -8.29 -21.16
N PRO A 327 27.16 -9.34 -21.35
CA PRO A 327 27.17 -10.10 -22.59
C PRO A 327 25.84 -10.85 -22.73
N HIS A 328 25.15 -10.66 -23.84
CA HIS A 328 23.89 -11.34 -24.12
C HIS A 328 23.76 -11.74 -25.58
N THR A 329 22.89 -12.69 -25.85
CA THR A 329 22.53 -13.14 -27.20
C THR A 329 21.00 -13.29 -27.23
N TYR A 330 20.33 -12.25 -27.70
CA TYR A 330 18.89 -12.19 -27.85
C TYR A 330 18.54 -12.33 -29.33
N VAL A 331 17.63 -13.23 -29.62
CA VAL A 331 17.31 -13.66 -30.99
C VAL A 331 15.83 -13.47 -31.27
N LEU A 332 15.53 -12.69 -32.30
CA LEU A 332 14.18 -12.58 -32.84
C LEU A 332 13.88 -13.80 -33.73
N VAL A 333 12.76 -14.45 -33.52
CA VAL A 333 12.18 -15.51 -34.33
C VAL A 333 10.84 -15.05 -34.89
N ASP A 334 10.73 -14.96 -36.21
CA ASP A 334 9.56 -14.37 -36.90
C ASP A 334 8.93 -15.31 -37.94
N ASN A 335 9.31 -16.57 -37.97
CA ASN A 335 8.79 -17.56 -38.90
C ASN A 335 8.63 -18.95 -38.26
N GLU A 336 7.69 -19.77 -38.79
CA GLU A 336 7.34 -21.10 -38.23
C GLU A 336 8.52 -22.10 -38.26
N SER A 337 9.40 -22.05 -39.29
CA SER A 337 10.53 -23.00 -39.41
C SER A 337 11.55 -22.81 -38.28
N ASP A 338 11.91 -21.55 -38.00
CA ASP A 338 12.86 -21.21 -36.92
C ASP A 338 12.20 -21.45 -35.54
N ALA A 339 10.88 -21.21 -35.42
CA ALA A 339 10.12 -21.49 -34.21
C ALA A 339 10.11 -23.00 -33.89
N GLN A 340 9.96 -23.89 -34.92
CA GLN A 340 10.06 -25.34 -34.75
C GLN A 340 11.44 -25.77 -34.24
N GLN A 341 12.51 -25.27 -34.88
CA GLN A 341 13.88 -25.54 -34.46
C GLN A 341 14.13 -25.06 -33.03
N LEU A 342 13.62 -23.89 -32.68
CA LEU A 342 13.70 -23.35 -31.32
C LEU A 342 12.97 -24.25 -30.33
N CYS A 343 11.75 -24.69 -30.61
CA CYS A 343 11.01 -25.58 -29.72
C CYS A 343 11.75 -26.91 -29.48
N GLU A 344 12.30 -27.53 -30.53
CA GLU A 344 13.12 -28.74 -30.42
C GLU A 344 14.38 -28.47 -29.56
N HIS A 345 15.02 -27.31 -29.72
CA HIS A 345 16.16 -26.89 -28.90
C HIS A 345 15.76 -26.70 -27.43
N LEU A 346 14.68 -25.96 -27.15
CA LEU A 346 14.21 -25.72 -25.78
C LEU A 346 13.85 -27.00 -25.03
N LEU A 347 13.30 -28.00 -25.71
CA LEU A 347 12.97 -29.32 -25.15
C LEU A 347 14.21 -30.10 -24.69
N THR A 348 15.42 -29.75 -25.09
CA THR A 348 16.66 -30.37 -24.59
C THR A 348 17.04 -29.89 -23.18
N PHE A 349 16.44 -28.81 -22.68
CA PHE A 349 16.75 -28.25 -21.37
C PHE A 349 15.73 -28.73 -20.31
N SER A 350 16.22 -28.97 -19.11
CA SER A 350 15.40 -29.31 -17.95
C SER A 350 14.68 -28.10 -17.32
N THR A 351 15.11 -26.89 -17.65
CA THR A 351 14.58 -25.63 -17.13
C THR A 351 14.54 -24.59 -18.25
N VAL A 352 13.39 -23.95 -18.43
CA VAL A 352 13.17 -22.88 -19.41
C VAL A 352 12.35 -21.79 -18.74
N ALA A 353 12.84 -20.55 -18.79
CA ALA A 353 12.00 -19.41 -18.44
C ALA A 353 11.08 -19.07 -19.61
N ILE A 354 9.87 -18.69 -19.28
CA ILE A 354 8.80 -18.34 -20.23
C ILE A 354 8.17 -17.01 -19.82
N ASP A 355 7.79 -16.21 -20.80
CA ASP A 355 7.01 -15.01 -20.62
C ASP A 355 6.16 -14.74 -21.86
N THR A 356 5.08 -13.93 -21.74
CA THR A 356 4.17 -13.60 -22.84
C THR A 356 3.97 -12.10 -22.98
N GLU A 357 4.20 -11.58 -24.20
CA GLU A 357 3.87 -10.23 -24.58
C GLU A 357 2.45 -10.13 -25.13
N THR A 358 1.67 -9.17 -24.66
CA THR A 358 0.24 -9.13 -24.95
C THR A 358 -0.30 -7.73 -25.20
N THR A 359 -1.55 -7.66 -25.71
CA THR A 359 -2.24 -6.39 -25.99
C THR A 359 -2.92 -5.76 -24.77
N SER A 360 -3.07 -6.48 -23.65
CA SER A 360 -3.84 -6.02 -22.49
C SER A 360 -3.34 -6.66 -21.19
N ILE A 361 -3.51 -5.96 -20.08
CA ILE A 361 -3.30 -6.51 -18.72
C ILE A 361 -4.44 -7.45 -18.26
N ASP A 362 -5.57 -7.48 -18.98
CA ASP A 362 -6.66 -8.44 -18.77
C ASP A 362 -6.38 -9.69 -19.58
N ALA A 363 -5.92 -10.76 -18.91
CA ALA A 363 -5.49 -11.99 -19.53
C ALA A 363 -6.58 -12.72 -20.35
N ILE A 364 -7.86 -12.50 -20.03
CA ILE A 364 -8.99 -13.16 -20.72
C ILE A 364 -9.27 -12.52 -22.07
N SER A 365 -9.12 -11.21 -22.17
CA SER A 365 -9.34 -10.45 -23.40
C SER A 365 -8.05 -10.16 -24.18
N ALA A 366 -6.90 -10.43 -23.58
CA ALA A 366 -5.60 -10.18 -24.18
C ALA A 366 -5.35 -11.06 -25.40
N LYS A 367 -4.69 -10.49 -26.43
CA LYS A 367 -4.14 -11.22 -27.56
C LYS A 367 -2.63 -11.28 -27.43
N LEU A 368 -2.03 -12.39 -27.80
CA LEU A 368 -0.58 -12.54 -27.85
C LEU A 368 0.02 -11.62 -28.91
N VAL A 369 1.14 -11.02 -28.56
CA VAL A 369 2.03 -10.25 -29.43
C VAL A 369 3.34 -11.02 -29.63
N GLY A 370 3.77 -11.76 -28.60
CA GLY A 370 4.95 -12.61 -28.67
C GLY A 370 5.09 -13.56 -27.49
N LEU A 371 6.04 -14.46 -27.63
CA LEU A 371 6.47 -15.42 -26.61
C LEU A 371 7.96 -15.25 -26.40
N SER A 372 8.42 -15.22 -25.17
CA SER A 372 9.85 -15.17 -24.87
C SER A 372 10.32 -16.36 -24.06
N PHE A 373 11.56 -16.79 -24.30
CA PHE A 373 12.16 -17.97 -23.72
C PHE A 373 13.61 -17.73 -23.34
N ALA A 374 14.05 -18.22 -22.18
CA ALA A 374 15.46 -18.22 -21.78
C ALA A 374 15.86 -19.57 -21.16
N VAL A 375 17.12 -19.98 -21.38
CA VAL A 375 17.65 -21.27 -20.88
C VAL A 375 18.95 -21.14 -20.09
N ASP A 376 19.72 -20.11 -20.38
CA ASP A 376 20.96 -19.72 -19.69
C ASP A 376 20.99 -18.22 -19.51
N GLY A 377 21.66 -17.71 -18.49
CA GLY A 377 21.83 -16.27 -18.30
C GLY A 377 22.49 -15.61 -19.50
N GLY A 378 21.82 -14.62 -20.06
CA GLY A 378 22.22 -13.90 -21.27
C GLY A 378 21.87 -14.58 -22.60
N LYS A 379 21.06 -15.65 -22.59
CA LYS A 379 20.57 -16.31 -23.83
C LYS A 379 19.06 -16.39 -23.83
N ALA A 380 18.40 -15.65 -24.72
CA ALA A 380 16.96 -15.64 -24.84
C ALA A 380 16.49 -15.50 -26.29
N TRP A 381 15.23 -15.86 -26.52
CA TRP A 381 14.57 -15.77 -27.81
C TRP A 381 13.21 -15.09 -27.63
N TYR A 382 12.90 -14.19 -28.53
CA TYR A 382 11.58 -13.60 -28.69
C TYR A 382 10.95 -14.14 -29.97
N VAL A 383 9.80 -14.79 -29.85
CA VAL A 383 9.00 -15.33 -30.97
C VAL A 383 7.87 -14.35 -31.24
N ALA A 384 7.92 -13.66 -32.37
CA ALA A 384 6.86 -12.75 -32.77
C ALA A 384 5.60 -13.55 -33.18
N VAL A 385 4.49 -13.26 -32.52
CA VAL A 385 3.18 -13.90 -32.83
C VAL A 385 2.43 -13.03 -33.85
N PRO A 386 2.00 -13.62 -34.99
CA PRO A 386 1.21 -12.89 -35.98
C PRO A 386 -0.07 -12.28 -35.44
N ARG A 387 -0.53 -11.16 -36.02
CA ARG A 387 -1.77 -10.48 -35.58
C ARG A 387 -3.04 -11.24 -36.01
N GLU A 388 -2.94 -11.99 -37.08
CA GLU A 388 -4.04 -12.79 -37.61
C GLU A 388 -4.25 -14.04 -36.73
N THR A 389 -5.48 -14.27 -36.31
CA THR A 389 -5.79 -15.27 -35.26
C THR A 389 -5.41 -16.69 -35.65
N GLU A 390 -5.63 -17.14 -36.90
CA GLU A 390 -5.27 -18.49 -37.32
C GLU A 390 -3.77 -18.68 -37.39
N GLU A 391 -3.03 -17.66 -37.85
CA GLU A 391 -1.56 -17.69 -37.86
C GLU A 391 -0.98 -17.66 -36.45
N ALA A 392 -1.56 -16.85 -35.56
CA ALA A 392 -1.19 -16.82 -34.15
C ALA A 392 -1.38 -18.21 -33.49
N CYS A 393 -2.53 -18.84 -33.69
CA CYS A 393 -2.78 -20.18 -33.18
C CYS A 393 -1.75 -21.19 -33.70
N ARG A 394 -1.38 -21.18 -34.98
CA ARG A 394 -0.36 -22.07 -35.56
C ARG A 394 1.02 -21.85 -34.93
N MET A 395 1.41 -20.57 -34.75
CA MET A 395 2.69 -20.23 -34.14
C MET A 395 2.78 -20.70 -32.69
N VAL A 396 1.73 -20.47 -31.90
CA VAL A 396 1.66 -20.88 -30.48
C VAL A 396 1.62 -22.42 -30.34
N GLU A 397 0.89 -23.11 -31.24
CA GLU A 397 0.80 -24.57 -31.26
C GLU A 397 2.15 -25.28 -31.40
N ILE A 398 3.11 -24.65 -32.07
CA ILE A 398 4.49 -25.19 -32.18
C ILE A 398 5.11 -25.45 -30.82
N PHE A 399 4.82 -24.56 -29.81
CA PHE A 399 5.38 -24.65 -28.48
C PHE A 399 4.53 -25.47 -27.48
N ARG A 400 3.41 -26.06 -27.92
CA ARG A 400 2.61 -26.98 -27.06
C ARG A 400 3.46 -28.06 -26.39
N PRO A 401 4.38 -28.77 -27.11
CA PRO A 401 5.19 -29.83 -26.48
C PRO A 401 6.05 -29.31 -25.32
N LEU A 402 6.51 -28.06 -25.38
CA LEU A 402 7.28 -27.43 -24.30
C LEU A 402 6.38 -27.03 -23.10
N TYR A 403 5.27 -26.34 -23.36
CA TYR A 403 4.37 -25.89 -22.31
C TYR A 403 3.72 -27.05 -21.54
N GLU A 404 3.37 -28.12 -22.23
CA GLU A 404 2.73 -29.30 -21.64
C GLU A 404 3.73 -30.37 -21.17
N SER A 405 5.06 -30.15 -21.32
CA SER A 405 6.10 -31.05 -20.89
C SER A 405 6.10 -31.28 -19.38
N PRO A 406 5.98 -32.53 -18.88
CA PRO A 406 6.16 -32.83 -17.47
C PRO A 406 7.64 -32.88 -17.04
N ASN A 407 8.58 -32.89 -18.00
CA ASN A 407 10.00 -33.03 -17.76
C ASN A 407 10.77 -31.70 -17.74
N THR A 408 10.15 -30.60 -18.18
CA THR A 408 10.75 -29.29 -18.26
C THR A 408 10.14 -28.37 -17.18
N LEU A 409 10.97 -27.82 -16.31
CA LEU A 409 10.57 -26.81 -15.35
C LEU A 409 10.35 -25.47 -16.08
N LYS A 410 9.13 -24.97 -16.06
CA LYS A 410 8.78 -23.64 -16.57
C LYS A 410 8.95 -22.62 -15.46
N VAL A 411 9.79 -21.63 -15.68
CA VAL A 411 10.04 -20.51 -14.75
C VAL A 411 9.38 -19.25 -15.32
N GLY A 412 8.66 -18.50 -14.50
CA GLY A 412 8.04 -17.24 -14.95
C GLY A 412 7.81 -16.27 -13.81
N GLN A 413 7.38 -15.09 -14.15
CA GLN A 413 7.03 -14.02 -13.24
C GLN A 413 5.53 -13.74 -13.34
N ASN A 414 4.73 -14.08 -12.31
CA ASN A 414 3.26 -14.03 -12.35
C ASN A 414 2.65 -14.98 -13.39
N LEU A 415 3.14 -16.22 -13.43
CA LEU A 415 2.75 -17.29 -14.37
C LEU A 415 1.24 -17.52 -14.50
N LYS A 416 0.44 -17.11 -13.54
CA LYS A 416 -1.02 -17.17 -13.63
C LYS A 416 -1.55 -16.38 -14.83
N TYR A 417 -0.95 -15.23 -15.13
CA TYR A 417 -1.29 -14.41 -16.29
C TYR A 417 -0.99 -15.17 -17.60
N ASP A 418 0.23 -15.69 -17.74
CA ASP A 418 0.67 -16.43 -18.93
C ASP A 418 -0.15 -17.70 -19.14
N LEU A 419 -0.41 -18.45 -18.07
CA LEU A 419 -1.25 -19.62 -18.08
C LEU A 419 -2.66 -19.29 -18.62
N THR A 420 -3.25 -18.19 -18.17
CA THR A 420 -4.57 -17.75 -18.59
C THR A 420 -4.57 -17.34 -20.06
N VAL A 421 -3.59 -16.57 -20.50
CA VAL A 421 -3.44 -16.16 -21.90
C VAL A 421 -3.22 -17.38 -22.80
N LEU A 422 -2.30 -18.28 -22.47
CA LEU A 422 -2.03 -19.50 -23.24
C LEU A 422 -3.27 -20.42 -23.34
N HIS A 423 -4.08 -20.47 -22.29
CA HIS A 423 -5.33 -21.23 -22.31
C HIS A 423 -6.31 -20.73 -23.36
N THR A 424 -6.36 -19.42 -23.66
CA THR A 424 -7.22 -18.87 -24.72
C THR A 424 -6.81 -19.36 -26.12
N TYR A 425 -5.56 -19.83 -26.27
CA TYR A 425 -5.03 -20.48 -27.49
C TYR A 425 -5.08 -22.01 -27.40
N GLY A 426 -5.75 -22.57 -26.38
CA GLY A 426 -5.90 -24.03 -26.20
C GLY A 426 -4.67 -24.73 -25.64
N ILE A 427 -3.69 -24.01 -25.11
CA ILE A 427 -2.48 -24.56 -24.50
C ILE A 427 -2.66 -24.71 -22.99
N THR A 428 -2.23 -25.82 -22.43
CA THR A 428 -2.20 -26.07 -20.98
C THR A 428 -0.77 -25.94 -20.47
N LEU A 429 -0.53 -25.03 -19.55
CA LEU A 429 0.78 -24.93 -18.88
C LEU A 429 0.85 -26.00 -17.78
N ALA A 430 1.67 -27.04 -18.01
CA ALA A 430 1.79 -28.18 -17.11
C ALA A 430 2.90 -28.02 -16.07
N HIS A 431 2.73 -28.66 -14.90
CA HIS A 431 3.82 -28.79 -13.93
C HIS A 431 5.00 -29.63 -14.50
N PRO A 432 6.26 -29.37 -14.03
CA PRO A 432 6.64 -28.48 -12.95
C PRO A 432 6.73 -27.01 -13.38
N MET A 433 6.41 -26.10 -12.43
CA MET A 433 6.45 -24.64 -12.61
C MET A 433 7.13 -23.97 -11.42
N PHE A 434 7.75 -22.81 -11.63
CA PHE A 434 8.32 -21.95 -10.59
C PHE A 434 7.97 -20.49 -10.89
N ASP A 435 7.23 -19.86 -10.00
CA ASP A 435 6.85 -18.44 -10.10
C ASP A 435 7.72 -17.59 -9.18
N THR A 436 8.48 -16.67 -9.75
CA THR A 436 9.41 -15.79 -9.00
C THR A 436 8.69 -14.78 -8.12
N MET A 437 7.51 -14.31 -8.53
CA MET A 437 6.65 -13.42 -7.73
C MET A 437 6.15 -14.12 -6.46
N LEU A 438 5.63 -15.35 -6.60
CA LEU A 438 5.14 -16.14 -5.47
C LEU A 438 6.27 -16.59 -4.54
N ALA A 439 7.45 -16.92 -5.09
CA ALA A 439 8.62 -17.24 -4.31
C ALA A 439 9.03 -16.06 -3.42
N HIS A 440 9.18 -14.87 -4.00
CA HIS A 440 9.55 -13.68 -3.24
C HIS A 440 8.46 -13.24 -2.26
N TYR A 441 7.18 -13.38 -2.62
CA TYR A 441 6.07 -13.08 -1.70
C TYR A 441 6.15 -13.91 -0.41
N LEU A 442 6.50 -15.19 -0.49
CA LEU A 442 6.66 -16.02 0.71
C LEU A 442 7.86 -15.60 1.56
N VAL A 443 8.95 -15.19 0.93
CA VAL A 443 10.16 -14.70 1.60
C VAL A 443 9.90 -13.35 2.26
N GLN A 444 9.17 -12.45 1.57
CA GLN A 444 8.95 -11.06 1.97
C GLN A 444 7.54 -10.56 1.64
N PRO A 445 6.50 -10.99 2.39
CA PRO A 445 5.10 -10.75 2.06
C PRO A 445 4.67 -9.27 2.08
N GLU A 446 5.48 -8.38 2.63
CA GLU A 446 5.15 -6.95 2.74
C GLU A 446 5.84 -6.08 1.68
N LEU A 447 6.67 -6.69 0.80
CA LEU A 447 7.42 -5.99 -0.23
C LEU A 447 6.75 -6.04 -1.61
N ARG A 448 7.35 -5.32 -2.57
CA ARG A 448 6.97 -5.46 -3.98
C ARG A 448 7.55 -6.75 -4.55
N HIS A 449 6.83 -7.31 -5.51
CA HIS A 449 7.20 -8.58 -6.11
C HIS A 449 7.31 -8.48 -7.64
N ASN A 450 7.35 -7.24 -8.20
CA ASN A 450 7.56 -7.03 -9.61
C ASN A 450 9.02 -7.32 -10.00
N MET A 451 9.23 -7.77 -11.22
CA MET A 451 10.52 -8.24 -11.73
C MET A 451 11.61 -7.18 -11.65
N ASP A 452 11.33 -5.94 -12.04
CA ASP A 452 12.29 -4.82 -11.97
C ASP A 452 12.90 -4.69 -10.58
N TYR A 453 12.05 -4.69 -9.55
CA TYR A 453 12.48 -4.63 -8.16
C TYR A 453 13.31 -5.86 -7.76
N LEU A 454 12.89 -7.06 -8.17
CA LEU A 454 13.62 -8.29 -7.86
C LEU A 454 14.98 -8.33 -8.55
N ALA A 455 15.07 -7.88 -9.81
CA ALA A 455 16.31 -7.75 -10.56
C ALA A 455 17.28 -6.79 -9.85
N GLU A 456 16.78 -5.65 -9.38
CA GLU A 456 17.56 -4.66 -8.65
C GLU A 456 18.16 -5.24 -7.36
N ILE A 457 17.34 -5.90 -6.52
CA ILE A 457 17.80 -6.34 -5.19
C ILE A 457 18.57 -7.66 -5.19
N TYR A 458 18.26 -8.59 -6.10
CA TYR A 458 18.91 -9.90 -6.15
C TYR A 458 20.07 -9.98 -7.14
N LEU A 459 19.98 -9.27 -8.27
CA LEU A 459 20.96 -9.34 -9.36
C LEU A 459 21.80 -8.07 -9.50
N GLY A 460 21.38 -6.96 -8.87
CA GLY A 460 22.01 -5.66 -9.08
C GLY A 460 21.86 -5.19 -10.53
N TYR A 461 20.70 -5.45 -11.11
CA TYR A 461 20.41 -5.22 -12.52
C TYR A 461 19.19 -4.30 -12.69
N GLN A 462 19.30 -3.35 -13.61
CA GLN A 462 18.19 -2.46 -13.98
C GLN A 462 17.65 -2.91 -15.34
N THR A 463 16.39 -3.33 -15.35
CA THR A 463 15.68 -3.79 -16.54
C THR A 463 15.21 -2.62 -17.41
N ILE A 464 14.89 -2.92 -18.67
CA ILE A 464 14.21 -1.99 -19.58
C ILE A 464 12.77 -1.83 -19.10
N HIS A 465 12.34 -0.59 -18.82
CA HIS A 465 10.97 -0.34 -18.41
C HIS A 465 10.00 -0.33 -19.60
N ILE A 466 8.82 -0.95 -19.45
CA ILE A 466 7.77 -0.95 -20.48
C ILE A 466 7.39 0.46 -20.96
N ASP A 467 7.45 1.47 -20.10
CA ASP A 467 7.18 2.87 -20.46
C ASP A 467 8.21 3.44 -21.46
N GLU A 468 9.38 2.83 -21.59
CA GLU A 468 10.39 3.19 -22.60
C GLU A 468 9.97 2.71 -24.00
N LEU A 469 9.23 1.59 -24.09
CA LEU A 469 8.72 1.04 -25.35
C LEU A 469 7.42 1.68 -25.80
N ILE A 470 6.42 1.71 -24.90
CA ILE A 470 5.04 2.13 -25.25
C ILE A 470 4.72 3.55 -24.80
N GLY A 471 5.62 4.20 -24.06
CA GLY A 471 5.43 5.54 -23.51
C GLY A 471 4.68 5.56 -22.17
N PRO A 472 4.73 6.68 -21.45
CA PRO A 472 4.15 6.79 -20.10
C PRO A 472 2.64 6.66 -20.10
N LYS A 473 2.09 6.17 -18.98
CA LYS A 473 0.65 5.96 -18.79
C LYS A 473 -0.16 7.20 -19.14
N GLY A 474 -1.13 7.05 -20.03
CA GLY A 474 -2.02 8.12 -20.45
C GLY A 474 -2.62 7.90 -21.85
N LYS A 475 -3.37 8.91 -22.34
CA LYS A 475 -4.08 8.81 -23.64
C LYS A 475 -3.17 8.64 -24.87
N LYS A 476 -1.85 8.84 -24.71
CA LYS A 476 -0.86 8.71 -25.78
C LYS A 476 -0.01 7.44 -25.67
N GLN A 477 -0.27 6.60 -24.68
CA GLN A 477 0.42 5.33 -24.54
C GLN A 477 0.04 4.42 -25.70
N LYS A 478 1.07 3.84 -26.35
CA LYS A 478 0.88 2.88 -27.45
C LYS A 478 0.48 1.52 -26.89
N ASN A 479 -0.05 0.66 -27.75
CA ASN A 479 -0.18 -0.76 -27.45
C ASN A 479 1.10 -1.52 -27.86
N MET A 480 1.44 -2.60 -27.18
CA MET A 480 2.58 -3.45 -27.55
C MET A 480 2.45 -3.95 -29.00
N ALA A 481 1.21 -4.25 -29.43
CA ALA A 481 0.93 -4.66 -30.82
C ALA A 481 1.17 -3.56 -31.87
N ASP A 482 1.36 -2.31 -31.48
CA ASP A 482 1.67 -1.21 -32.40
C ASP A 482 3.17 -1.13 -32.75
N LEU A 483 4.01 -1.90 -32.07
CA LEU A 483 5.44 -1.93 -32.24
C LEU A 483 5.86 -3.00 -33.24
N GLU A 484 6.99 -2.77 -33.92
CA GLU A 484 7.63 -3.79 -34.74
C GLU A 484 8.32 -4.85 -33.86
N PRO A 485 8.35 -6.13 -34.24
CA PRO A 485 8.94 -7.21 -33.44
C PRO A 485 10.38 -6.94 -32.99
N ALA A 486 11.20 -6.30 -33.84
CA ALA A 486 12.56 -5.95 -33.49
C ALA A 486 12.67 -4.91 -32.35
N GLN A 487 11.62 -4.09 -32.12
CA GLN A 487 11.60 -3.12 -31.03
C GLN A 487 11.24 -3.78 -29.69
N ILE A 488 10.53 -4.90 -29.73
CA ILE A 488 10.09 -5.64 -28.55
C ILE A 488 11.15 -6.65 -28.11
N CYS A 489 11.95 -7.15 -29.05
CA CYS A 489 12.86 -8.29 -28.87
C CYS A 489 13.76 -8.18 -27.64
N ASP A 490 14.46 -7.05 -27.48
CA ASP A 490 15.41 -6.87 -26.37
C ASP A 490 14.68 -6.84 -25.04
N TYR A 491 13.55 -6.16 -24.94
CA TYR A 491 12.70 -6.10 -23.74
C TYR A 491 12.17 -7.48 -23.35
N ALA A 492 11.51 -8.18 -24.27
CA ALA A 492 10.88 -9.48 -24.00
C ALA A 492 11.90 -10.60 -23.70
N CYS A 493 13.06 -10.56 -24.38
CA CYS A 493 14.17 -11.46 -24.07
C CYS A 493 14.77 -11.19 -22.70
N GLU A 494 14.92 -9.92 -22.32
CA GLU A 494 15.41 -9.52 -21.01
C GLU A 494 14.48 -10.01 -19.90
N ASP A 495 13.15 -9.88 -20.08
CA ASP A 495 12.16 -10.31 -19.10
C ASP A 495 12.26 -11.82 -18.82
N ALA A 496 12.40 -12.65 -19.86
CA ALA A 496 12.61 -14.09 -19.71
C ALA A 496 13.97 -14.43 -19.07
N ASP A 497 15.05 -13.75 -19.49
CA ASP A 497 16.41 -13.98 -18.99
C ASP A 497 16.55 -13.61 -17.51
N ILE A 498 16.07 -12.42 -17.13
CA ILE A 498 16.11 -11.95 -15.74
C ILE A 498 15.24 -12.85 -14.84
N THR A 499 14.08 -13.26 -15.32
CA THR A 499 13.21 -14.19 -14.62
C THR A 499 13.90 -15.54 -14.35
N LEU A 500 14.66 -16.06 -15.33
CA LEU A 500 15.45 -17.27 -15.13
C LEU A 500 16.55 -17.08 -14.08
N GLN A 501 17.27 -15.96 -14.14
CA GLN A 501 18.35 -15.67 -13.20
C GLN A 501 17.85 -15.47 -11.78
N LEU A 502 16.64 -14.93 -11.58
CA LEU A 502 16.00 -14.76 -10.28
C LEU A 502 15.59 -16.08 -9.60
N MET A 503 15.39 -17.15 -10.36
CA MET A 503 14.95 -18.44 -9.81
C MET A 503 15.91 -18.96 -8.74
N GLN A 504 17.19 -18.97 -9.00
CA GLN A 504 18.17 -19.60 -8.11
C GLN A 504 18.32 -18.87 -6.75
N PRO A 505 18.50 -17.53 -6.70
CA PRO A 505 18.56 -16.82 -5.42
C PRO A 505 17.25 -16.94 -4.62
N LEU A 506 16.09 -16.89 -5.29
CA LEU A 506 14.80 -17.05 -4.61
C LEU A 506 14.58 -18.46 -4.07
N LYS A 507 15.02 -19.51 -4.80
CA LYS A 507 15.01 -20.88 -4.30
C LYS A 507 15.87 -21.06 -3.06
N GLN A 508 17.05 -20.46 -3.03
CA GLN A 508 17.94 -20.49 -1.85
C GLN A 508 17.28 -19.78 -0.64
N GLU A 509 16.62 -18.66 -0.87
CA GLU A 509 15.88 -17.96 0.19
C GLU A 509 14.69 -18.79 0.72
N LEU A 510 13.93 -19.44 -0.16
CA LEU A 510 12.85 -20.37 0.26
C LEU A 510 13.39 -21.51 1.13
N GLU A 511 14.51 -22.13 0.76
CA GLU A 511 15.17 -23.18 1.54
C GLU A 511 15.67 -22.65 2.89
N LYS A 512 16.39 -21.54 2.90
CA LYS A 512 16.93 -20.87 4.09
C LYS A 512 15.85 -20.54 5.12
N TYR A 513 14.69 -20.08 4.67
CA TYR A 513 13.57 -19.71 5.53
C TYR A 513 12.57 -20.84 5.75
N GLN A 514 12.84 -22.07 5.25
CA GLN A 514 11.98 -23.26 5.39
C GLN A 514 10.57 -23.05 4.81
N LEU A 515 10.47 -22.34 3.68
CA LEU A 515 9.22 -21.98 3.01
C LEU A 515 8.92 -22.88 1.80
N THR A 516 9.83 -23.80 1.44
CA THR A 516 9.74 -24.67 0.26
C THR A 516 8.45 -25.51 0.25
N HIS A 517 8.00 -25.99 1.42
CA HIS A 517 6.75 -26.74 1.55
C HIS A 517 5.54 -25.86 1.19
N VAL A 518 5.44 -24.65 1.77
CA VAL A 518 4.33 -23.72 1.46
C VAL A 518 4.34 -23.33 -0.01
N PHE A 519 5.51 -23.12 -0.59
CA PHE A 519 5.66 -22.80 -2.00
C PHE A 519 5.19 -23.95 -2.91
N ASN A 520 5.73 -25.15 -2.72
CA ASN A 520 5.50 -26.28 -3.62
C ASN A 520 4.13 -26.94 -3.44
N GLU A 521 3.58 -26.94 -2.22
CA GLU A 521 2.37 -27.71 -1.90
C GLU A 521 1.12 -26.85 -1.73
N ILE A 522 1.30 -25.52 -1.61
CA ILE A 522 0.16 -24.60 -1.46
C ILE A 522 0.15 -23.56 -2.57
N GLU A 523 1.16 -22.66 -2.66
CA GLU A 523 1.05 -21.52 -3.56
C GLU A 523 1.14 -21.91 -5.04
N MET A 524 2.08 -22.76 -5.41
CA MET A 524 2.22 -23.20 -6.81
C MET A 524 1.06 -24.04 -7.31
N PRO A 525 0.54 -25.05 -6.55
CA PRO A 525 -0.64 -25.79 -6.98
C PRO A 525 -1.93 -24.98 -6.99
N LEU A 526 -2.04 -23.96 -6.14
CA LEU A 526 -3.22 -23.08 -6.11
C LEU A 526 -3.31 -22.17 -7.35
N MET A 527 -2.19 -21.76 -7.91
CA MET A 527 -2.15 -20.80 -9.03
C MET A 527 -3.02 -21.25 -10.23
N PRO A 528 -2.93 -22.49 -10.76
CA PRO A 528 -3.80 -22.94 -11.84
C PRO A 528 -5.28 -23.13 -11.41
N VAL A 529 -5.56 -23.34 -10.13
CA VAL A 529 -6.94 -23.38 -9.62
C VAL A 529 -7.56 -21.97 -9.71
N LEU A 530 -6.83 -20.96 -9.27
CA LEU A 530 -7.28 -19.57 -9.35
C LEU A 530 -7.46 -19.13 -10.81
N ALA A 531 -6.55 -19.49 -11.69
CA ALA A 531 -6.69 -19.17 -13.12
C ALA A 531 -8.00 -19.76 -13.71
N ARG A 532 -8.33 -21.02 -13.35
CA ARG A 532 -9.60 -21.63 -13.79
C ARG A 532 -10.82 -20.91 -13.20
N MET A 533 -10.78 -20.54 -11.92
CA MET A 533 -11.86 -19.76 -11.30
C MET A 533 -12.05 -18.39 -11.98
N GLU A 534 -10.96 -17.72 -12.28
CA GLU A 534 -10.98 -16.44 -13.01
C GLU A 534 -11.57 -16.61 -14.42
N MET A 535 -11.17 -17.67 -15.14
CA MET A 535 -11.71 -17.98 -16.47
C MET A 535 -13.19 -18.40 -16.42
N ASN A 536 -13.61 -19.15 -15.41
CA ASN A 536 -15.02 -19.50 -15.21
C ASN A 536 -15.86 -18.22 -15.04
N GLY A 537 -15.37 -17.26 -14.27
CA GLY A 537 -16.11 -16.04 -13.95
C GLY A 537 -17.41 -16.32 -13.18
N VAL A 538 -18.20 -15.29 -13.01
CA VAL A 538 -19.48 -15.32 -12.28
C VAL A 538 -20.59 -14.71 -13.11
N CYS A 539 -21.74 -15.36 -13.17
CA CYS A 539 -22.93 -14.82 -13.82
C CYS A 539 -23.62 -13.78 -12.97
N LEU A 540 -24.06 -12.70 -13.61
CA LEU A 540 -24.80 -11.62 -12.96
C LEU A 540 -26.18 -11.45 -13.62
N ASP A 541 -27.25 -11.55 -12.81
CA ASP A 541 -28.59 -11.16 -13.22
C ASP A 541 -28.76 -9.65 -13.17
N THR A 542 -28.57 -9.01 -14.30
CA THR A 542 -28.66 -7.56 -14.47
C THR A 542 -30.08 -7.02 -14.22
N ASN A 543 -31.12 -7.84 -14.45
CA ASN A 543 -32.51 -7.43 -14.23
C ASN A 543 -32.82 -7.34 -12.73
N THR A 544 -32.43 -8.38 -11.97
CA THR A 544 -32.54 -8.36 -10.50
C THR A 544 -31.75 -7.20 -9.90
N LEU A 545 -30.55 -6.94 -10.43
CA LEU A 545 -29.71 -5.84 -9.96
C LEU A 545 -30.35 -4.47 -10.26
N ALA A 546 -30.95 -4.30 -11.45
CA ALA A 546 -31.65 -3.06 -11.83
C ALA A 546 -32.90 -2.80 -10.95
N GLN A 547 -33.66 -3.85 -10.64
CA GLN A 547 -34.83 -3.75 -9.72
C GLN A 547 -34.39 -3.35 -8.32
N THR A 548 -33.34 -3.96 -7.80
CA THR A 548 -32.74 -3.59 -6.51
C THR A 548 -32.26 -2.12 -6.54
N GLY A 549 -31.65 -1.70 -7.63
CA GLY A 549 -31.19 -0.32 -7.85
C GLY A 549 -32.32 0.71 -7.85
N GLN A 550 -33.43 0.40 -8.51
CA GLN A 550 -34.62 1.24 -8.47
C GLN A 550 -35.16 1.38 -7.03
N HIS A 551 -35.30 0.27 -6.31
CA HIS A 551 -35.77 0.27 -4.91
C HIS A 551 -34.83 1.09 -4.01
N PHE A 552 -33.51 0.94 -4.15
CA PHE A 552 -32.54 1.73 -3.38
C PHE A 552 -32.59 3.21 -3.72
N THR A 553 -32.83 3.55 -4.98
CA THR A 553 -32.96 4.94 -5.43
C THR A 553 -34.21 5.61 -4.84
N GLU A 554 -35.35 4.91 -4.82
CA GLU A 554 -36.59 5.39 -4.20
C GLU A 554 -36.43 5.61 -2.69
N ARG A 555 -35.80 4.67 -2.00
CA ARG A 555 -35.50 4.80 -0.58
C ARG A 555 -34.51 5.93 -0.27
N MET A 556 -33.51 6.11 -1.13
CA MET A 556 -32.52 7.18 -1.00
C MET A 556 -33.18 8.56 -1.14
N GLN A 557 -34.09 8.74 -2.11
CA GLN A 557 -34.88 9.96 -2.28
C GLN A 557 -35.76 10.25 -1.05
N GLN A 558 -36.39 9.23 -0.49
CA GLN A 558 -37.19 9.38 0.76
C GLN A 558 -36.29 9.81 1.93
N LEU A 559 -35.11 9.20 2.07
CA LEU A 559 -34.15 9.59 3.12
C LEU A 559 -33.65 11.03 2.92
N GLU A 560 -33.42 11.47 1.68
CA GLU A 560 -33.03 12.85 1.37
C GLU A 560 -34.12 13.85 1.81
N ALA A 561 -35.38 13.56 1.46
CA ALA A 561 -36.52 14.39 1.88
C ALA A 561 -36.64 14.47 3.42
N ASP A 562 -36.50 13.33 4.11
CA ASP A 562 -36.57 13.25 5.56
C ASP A 562 -35.40 14.02 6.22
N ILE A 563 -34.19 13.92 5.64
CA ILE A 563 -33.01 14.64 6.15
C ILE A 563 -33.20 16.15 6.00
N TYR A 564 -33.67 16.62 4.85
CA TYR A 564 -33.93 18.05 4.62
C TYR A 564 -35.06 18.57 5.53
N GLN A 565 -36.08 17.78 5.76
CA GLN A 565 -37.13 18.15 6.71
C GLN A 565 -36.57 18.28 8.14
N LEU A 566 -35.68 17.38 8.57
CA LEU A 566 -35.07 17.41 9.90
C LEU A 566 -34.03 18.53 10.04
N ALA A 567 -33.36 18.91 8.95
CA ALA A 567 -32.43 20.03 8.92
C ALA A 567 -33.13 21.40 8.79
N GLY A 568 -34.37 21.42 8.26
CA GLY A 568 -35.11 22.66 7.96
C GLY A 568 -34.75 23.33 6.63
N HIS A 569 -33.79 22.80 5.89
CA HIS A 569 -33.35 23.27 4.57
C HIS A 569 -32.62 22.19 3.76
N GLU A 570 -32.49 22.40 2.47
CA GLU A 570 -31.72 21.55 1.58
C GLU A 570 -30.22 21.86 1.67
N PHE A 571 -29.39 20.84 1.60
CA PHE A 571 -27.93 20.92 1.55
C PHE A 571 -27.31 19.73 0.84
N LEU A 572 -26.04 19.82 0.43
CA LEU A 572 -25.40 18.76 -0.33
C LEU A 572 -24.93 17.61 0.60
N LEU A 573 -25.67 16.52 0.65
CA LEU A 573 -25.38 15.33 1.49
C LEU A 573 -24.05 14.64 1.15
N THR A 574 -23.54 14.84 -0.09
CA THR A 574 -22.23 14.34 -0.51
C THR A 574 -21.08 15.24 -0.09
N SER A 575 -21.35 16.41 0.46
CA SER A 575 -20.35 17.34 0.97
C SER A 575 -20.11 17.10 2.48
N PRO A 576 -19.00 16.51 2.90
CA PRO A 576 -18.69 16.33 4.32
C PRO A 576 -18.72 17.65 5.10
N ARG A 577 -18.39 18.75 4.43
CA ARG A 577 -18.41 20.10 5.01
C ARG A 577 -19.82 20.52 5.36
N GLN A 578 -20.76 20.48 4.41
CA GLN A 578 -22.15 20.92 4.67
C GLN A 578 -22.84 20.00 5.66
N VAL A 579 -22.62 18.68 5.58
CA VAL A 579 -23.10 17.73 6.59
C VAL A 579 -22.57 18.10 7.98
N GLY A 580 -21.28 18.45 8.08
CA GLY A 580 -20.68 18.88 9.35
C GLY A 580 -21.24 20.18 9.89
N GLU A 581 -21.48 21.18 9.03
CA GLU A 581 -22.12 22.46 9.39
C GLU A 581 -23.54 22.21 9.97
N VAL A 582 -24.35 21.42 9.28
CA VAL A 582 -25.71 21.08 9.77
C VAL A 582 -25.68 20.34 11.11
N LEU A 583 -24.82 19.31 11.25
CA LEU A 583 -24.84 18.47 12.46
C LEU A 583 -24.23 19.17 13.69
N PHE A 584 -23.16 19.96 13.49
CA PHE A 584 -22.36 20.48 14.60
C PHE A 584 -22.51 21.97 14.85
N ASP A 585 -22.78 22.81 13.82
CA ASP A 585 -22.99 24.25 13.99
C ASP A 585 -24.48 24.58 14.17
N GLU A 586 -25.38 23.99 13.37
CA GLU A 586 -26.82 24.28 13.42
C GLU A 586 -27.53 23.45 14.49
N LEU A 587 -27.43 22.10 14.40
CA LEU A 587 -28.10 21.19 15.34
C LEU A 587 -27.30 20.96 16.64
N LYS A 588 -26.03 21.37 16.70
CA LYS A 588 -25.15 21.31 17.88
C LYS A 588 -25.07 19.95 18.55
N LEU A 589 -25.06 18.88 17.77
CA LEU A 589 -25.12 17.51 18.29
C LEU A 589 -23.87 17.10 19.09
N ASN A 590 -22.74 17.78 18.88
CA ASN A 590 -21.52 17.56 19.64
C ASN A 590 -20.68 18.83 19.73
N GLU A 591 -20.68 19.50 20.87
CA GLU A 591 -19.89 20.73 21.10
C GLU A 591 -18.36 20.50 21.03
N LYS A 592 -17.91 19.25 21.19
CA LYS A 592 -16.50 18.83 21.10
C LYS A 592 -16.20 18.07 19.81
N ALA A 593 -16.96 18.32 18.75
CA ALA A 593 -16.75 17.64 17.47
C ALA A 593 -15.34 17.91 16.93
N LYS A 594 -14.62 16.85 16.59
CA LYS A 594 -13.27 16.95 16.04
C LYS A 594 -13.30 17.52 14.64
N LYS A 595 -12.48 18.54 14.38
CA LYS A 595 -12.24 19.06 13.05
C LYS A 595 -11.04 18.35 12.43
N THR A 596 -11.10 18.13 11.13
CA THR A 596 -10.00 17.60 10.32
C THR A 596 -8.88 18.64 10.20
N LYS A 597 -7.71 18.24 9.70
CA LYS A 597 -6.58 19.17 9.43
C LYS A 597 -6.98 20.37 8.52
N SER A 598 -8.02 20.21 7.70
CA SER A 598 -8.59 21.28 6.86
C SER A 598 -9.63 22.18 7.56
N GLY A 599 -9.78 22.06 8.87
CA GLY A 599 -10.74 22.85 9.65
C GLY A 599 -12.22 22.44 9.49
N GLN A 600 -12.51 21.42 8.72
CA GLN A 600 -13.85 20.86 8.52
C GLN A 600 -14.17 19.85 9.62
N TYR A 601 -15.43 19.74 10.01
CA TYR A 601 -15.84 18.67 10.91
C TYR A 601 -15.61 17.29 10.28
N SER A 602 -15.09 16.37 11.07
CA SER A 602 -15.05 14.97 10.68
C SER A 602 -16.47 14.40 10.69
N THR A 603 -16.95 13.93 9.55
CA THR A 603 -18.25 13.27 9.38
C THR A 603 -18.08 11.82 8.92
N GLY A 604 -16.95 11.19 9.24
CA GLY A 604 -16.72 9.77 8.99
C GLY A 604 -17.72 8.89 9.73
N GLU A 605 -17.87 7.66 9.27
CA GLU A 605 -18.83 6.68 9.80
C GLU A 605 -18.69 6.52 11.32
N GLU A 606 -17.48 6.35 11.85
CA GLU A 606 -17.21 6.23 13.30
C GLU A 606 -17.72 7.44 14.10
N VAL A 607 -17.54 8.65 13.56
CA VAL A 607 -17.96 9.89 14.23
C VAL A 607 -19.48 9.99 14.25
N LEU A 608 -20.15 9.61 13.16
CA LEU A 608 -21.60 9.62 13.05
C LEU A 608 -22.23 8.51 13.89
N GLU A 609 -21.67 7.30 13.89
CA GLU A 609 -22.13 6.20 14.75
C GLU A 609 -22.08 6.57 16.23
N ALA A 610 -21.05 7.27 16.70
CA ALA A 610 -20.92 7.73 18.08
C ALA A 610 -22.03 8.73 18.52
N ILE A 611 -22.68 9.38 17.56
CA ILE A 611 -23.75 10.38 17.84
C ILE A 611 -25.12 9.99 17.29
N LYS A 612 -25.29 8.77 16.76
CA LYS A 612 -26.53 8.34 16.10
C LYS A 612 -27.78 8.44 17.00
N HIS A 613 -27.59 8.22 18.31
CA HIS A 613 -28.71 8.29 19.29
C HIS A 613 -29.12 9.73 19.66
N LYS A 614 -28.34 10.75 19.26
CA LYS A 614 -28.61 12.14 19.65
C LYS A 614 -29.67 12.83 18.80
N HIS A 615 -29.80 12.44 17.53
CA HIS A 615 -30.78 13.01 16.62
C HIS A 615 -31.09 12.07 15.46
N PRO A 616 -32.36 11.93 15.03
CA PRO A 616 -32.75 11.01 13.94
C PRO A 616 -32.08 11.29 12.60
N ILE A 617 -31.67 12.53 12.36
CA ILE A 617 -30.97 12.94 11.12
C ILE A 617 -29.69 12.13 10.90
N VAL A 618 -28.97 11.78 11.97
CA VAL A 618 -27.67 11.09 11.89
C VAL A 618 -27.85 9.67 11.34
N GLU A 619 -28.84 8.94 11.86
CA GLU A 619 -29.17 7.60 11.39
C GLU A 619 -29.56 7.61 9.90
N LYS A 620 -30.38 8.61 9.50
CA LYS A 620 -30.80 8.76 8.12
C LYS A 620 -29.64 9.13 7.18
N ILE A 621 -28.68 9.96 7.61
CA ILE A 621 -27.46 10.27 6.85
C ILE A 621 -26.59 9.03 6.68
N LEU A 622 -26.44 8.21 7.73
CA LEU A 622 -25.70 6.94 7.65
C LEU A 622 -26.37 5.99 6.66
N ALA A 623 -27.70 5.81 6.75
CA ALA A 623 -28.46 4.98 5.82
C ALA A 623 -28.37 5.48 4.36
N HIS A 624 -28.51 6.79 4.15
CA HIS A 624 -28.35 7.40 2.82
C HIS A 624 -26.95 7.12 2.22
N ARG A 625 -25.88 7.29 3.00
CA ARG A 625 -24.52 7.03 2.57
C ARG A 625 -24.27 5.56 2.23
N ALA A 626 -24.84 4.66 3.06
CA ALA A 626 -24.76 3.22 2.81
C ALA A 626 -25.42 2.85 1.48
N LEU A 627 -26.66 3.29 1.24
CA LEU A 627 -27.35 3.05 -0.03
C LEU A 627 -26.61 3.65 -1.23
N LYS A 628 -26.10 4.88 -1.11
CA LYS A 628 -25.35 5.52 -2.16
C LYS A 628 -24.07 4.76 -2.53
N LYS A 629 -23.36 4.24 -1.53
CA LYS A 629 -22.19 3.39 -1.72
C LYS A 629 -22.56 2.10 -2.47
N LEU A 630 -23.66 1.44 -2.06
CA LEU A 630 -24.13 0.21 -2.71
C LEU A 630 -24.52 0.46 -4.17
N LEU A 631 -25.24 1.55 -4.46
CA LEU A 631 -25.61 1.96 -5.81
C LEU A 631 -24.37 2.17 -6.68
N SER A 632 -23.47 3.06 -6.26
CA SER A 632 -22.32 3.45 -7.10
C SER A 632 -21.27 2.36 -7.25
N THR A 633 -21.03 1.56 -6.18
CA THR A 633 -19.94 0.58 -6.17
C THR A 633 -20.34 -0.74 -6.83
N TYR A 634 -21.60 -1.16 -6.67
CA TYR A 634 -22.04 -2.47 -7.13
C TYR A 634 -23.10 -2.36 -8.23
N ILE A 635 -24.21 -1.66 -7.99
CA ILE A 635 -25.36 -1.69 -8.91
C ILE A 635 -25.05 -1.01 -10.25
N ASP A 636 -24.42 0.16 -10.23
CA ASP A 636 -24.06 0.91 -11.43
C ASP A 636 -22.77 0.41 -12.09
N ALA A 637 -21.87 -0.19 -11.31
CA ALA A 637 -20.55 -0.57 -11.77
C ALA A 637 -20.48 -2.01 -12.31
N LEU A 638 -21.06 -2.99 -11.59
CA LEU A 638 -20.91 -4.40 -11.95
C LEU A 638 -21.43 -4.75 -13.36
N PRO A 639 -22.59 -4.25 -13.83
CA PRO A 639 -23.06 -4.56 -15.18
C PRO A 639 -22.09 -4.13 -16.28
N LYS A 640 -21.29 -3.08 -16.05
CA LYS A 640 -20.31 -2.56 -17.02
C LYS A 640 -19.05 -3.41 -17.11
N LEU A 641 -18.85 -4.30 -16.15
CA LEU A 641 -17.70 -5.19 -16.05
C LEU A 641 -17.99 -6.60 -16.60
N ILE A 642 -19.20 -6.84 -17.10
CA ILE A 642 -19.53 -8.09 -17.78
C ILE A 642 -18.74 -8.12 -19.08
N ASN A 643 -17.91 -9.15 -19.23
CA ASN A 643 -17.17 -9.38 -20.46
C ASN A 643 -18.16 -9.80 -21.59
N PRO A 644 -18.22 -9.06 -22.70
CA PRO A 644 -19.21 -9.33 -23.75
C PRO A 644 -18.98 -10.66 -24.49
N ALA A 645 -17.77 -11.22 -24.44
CA ALA A 645 -17.46 -12.50 -25.08
C ALA A 645 -17.91 -13.70 -24.24
N THR A 646 -17.87 -13.61 -22.92
CA THR A 646 -18.21 -14.69 -22.00
C THR A 646 -19.57 -14.53 -21.33
N GLY A 647 -20.08 -13.30 -21.24
CA GLY A 647 -21.27 -12.96 -20.46
C GLY A 647 -21.08 -12.95 -18.95
N HIS A 648 -19.85 -13.11 -18.47
CA HIS A 648 -19.50 -13.22 -17.05
C HIS A 648 -18.70 -12.02 -16.56
N ILE A 649 -18.67 -11.84 -15.24
CA ILE A 649 -17.70 -10.98 -14.56
C ILE A 649 -16.50 -11.85 -14.18
N HIS A 650 -15.31 -11.38 -14.54
CA HIS A 650 -14.04 -12.02 -14.22
C HIS A 650 -13.28 -11.17 -13.21
N THR A 651 -13.21 -11.63 -11.97
CA THR A 651 -12.33 -11.01 -10.95
C THR A 651 -10.94 -11.60 -11.05
N SER A 652 -9.94 -10.89 -10.54
CA SER A 652 -8.58 -11.43 -10.33
C SER A 652 -8.39 -11.79 -8.86
N PHE A 653 -7.98 -13.04 -8.58
CA PHE A 653 -7.60 -13.50 -7.24
C PHE A 653 -6.09 -13.38 -7.07
N ASN A 654 -5.64 -12.50 -6.19
CA ASN A 654 -4.22 -12.23 -6.02
C ASN A 654 -3.67 -12.97 -4.79
N GLN A 655 -2.62 -13.78 -4.99
CA GLN A 655 -1.90 -14.51 -3.93
C GLN A 655 -0.88 -13.63 -3.21
N ALA A 656 -0.24 -12.69 -3.91
CA ALA A 656 0.94 -11.95 -3.47
C ALA A 656 0.62 -10.51 -2.99
N VAL A 657 -0.53 -10.28 -2.34
CA VAL A 657 -0.96 -8.93 -1.90
C VAL A 657 -1.09 -8.82 -0.39
N THR A 658 -1.64 -9.84 0.27
CA THR A 658 -1.93 -9.73 1.70
C THR A 658 -0.79 -10.35 2.52
N ALA A 659 -0.34 -9.63 3.56
CA ALA A 659 0.70 -10.16 4.45
C ALA A 659 0.23 -11.35 5.33
N THR A 660 -1.06 -11.68 5.33
CA THR A 660 -1.64 -12.78 6.11
C THR A 660 -1.72 -14.11 5.37
N GLY A 661 -1.41 -14.16 4.08
CA GLY A 661 -1.63 -15.34 3.23
C GLY A 661 -3.05 -15.45 2.65
N ARG A 662 -3.99 -14.58 3.05
CA ARG A 662 -5.32 -14.55 2.45
C ARG A 662 -5.26 -14.11 0.99
N LEU A 663 -6.17 -14.63 0.16
CA LEU A 663 -6.38 -14.11 -1.19
C LEU A 663 -7.00 -12.72 -1.12
N SER A 664 -6.69 -11.88 -2.08
CA SER A 664 -7.45 -10.66 -2.34
C SER A 664 -8.10 -10.71 -3.72
N SER A 665 -9.23 -10.05 -3.88
CA SER A 665 -9.96 -9.96 -5.14
C SER A 665 -9.90 -8.52 -5.67
N SER A 666 -9.67 -8.37 -6.98
CA SER A 666 -9.61 -7.06 -7.63
C SER A 666 -10.20 -7.11 -9.04
N ASN A 667 -10.64 -5.97 -9.54
CA ASN A 667 -11.14 -5.73 -10.90
C ASN A 667 -12.30 -6.66 -11.35
N PRO A 668 -13.43 -6.73 -10.58
CA PRO A 668 -13.79 -6.03 -9.35
C PRO A 668 -13.44 -6.80 -8.07
N ASN A 669 -13.42 -6.11 -6.93
CA ASN A 669 -13.30 -6.79 -5.64
C ASN A 669 -14.65 -7.40 -5.22
N LEU A 670 -14.82 -8.68 -5.43
CA LEU A 670 -16.04 -9.44 -5.08
C LEU A 670 -16.05 -9.93 -3.62
N GLN A 671 -14.92 -9.90 -2.91
CA GLN A 671 -14.84 -10.27 -1.50
C GLN A 671 -15.40 -9.21 -0.55
N ASN A 672 -15.62 -7.98 -1.04
CA ASN A 672 -16.16 -6.88 -0.24
C ASN A 672 -17.68 -6.67 -0.41
N ILE A 673 -18.38 -7.57 -1.11
CA ILE A 673 -19.85 -7.51 -1.21
C ILE A 673 -20.44 -7.73 0.20
N PRO A 674 -21.27 -6.78 0.72
CA PRO A 674 -21.68 -6.82 2.09
C PRO A 674 -22.48 -8.09 2.44
N VAL A 675 -22.14 -8.68 3.59
CA VAL A 675 -22.84 -9.84 4.19
C VAL A 675 -23.84 -9.35 5.25
N ARG A 676 -23.54 -8.21 5.89
CA ARG A 676 -24.33 -7.67 7.00
C ARG A 676 -25.29 -6.60 6.49
N GLY A 677 -26.49 -6.60 7.06
CA GLY A 677 -27.56 -5.67 6.71
C GLY A 677 -28.37 -6.16 5.50
N ASP A 678 -29.68 -5.91 5.54
CA ASP A 678 -30.63 -6.39 4.53
C ASP A 678 -30.30 -5.85 3.15
N ASP A 679 -29.91 -4.59 3.03
CA ASP A 679 -29.59 -3.95 1.76
C ASP A 679 -28.34 -4.54 1.08
N GLY A 680 -27.31 -4.88 1.86
CA GLY A 680 -26.10 -5.53 1.32
C GLY A 680 -26.40 -6.95 0.82
N ARG A 681 -27.24 -7.67 1.53
CA ARG A 681 -27.67 -9.03 1.18
C ARG A 681 -28.48 -9.06 -0.13
N GLU A 682 -29.29 -8.03 -0.41
CA GLU A 682 -30.06 -7.94 -1.66
C GLU A 682 -29.19 -7.96 -2.92
N ILE A 683 -27.96 -7.41 -2.86
CA ILE A 683 -27.02 -7.44 -4.00
C ILE A 683 -26.61 -8.87 -4.32
N ARG A 684 -26.51 -9.76 -3.33
CA ARG A 684 -26.14 -11.16 -3.52
C ARG A 684 -27.17 -11.95 -4.33
N LYS A 685 -28.41 -11.51 -4.42
CA LYS A 685 -29.44 -12.12 -5.27
C LYS A 685 -29.10 -12.04 -6.75
N ALA A 686 -28.33 -11.03 -7.15
CA ALA A 686 -27.93 -10.85 -8.54
C ALA A 686 -26.79 -11.81 -8.98
N PHE A 687 -26.10 -12.44 -8.04
CA PHE A 687 -25.09 -13.44 -8.36
C PHE A 687 -25.75 -14.80 -8.49
N VAL A 688 -25.80 -15.30 -9.73
CA VAL A 688 -26.51 -16.53 -10.12
C VAL A 688 -25.54 -17.57 -10.69
N PRO A 689 -25.88 -18.85 -10.66
CA PRO A 689 -25.09 -19.89 -11.34
C PRO A 689 -25.26 -19.77 -12.87
N GLU A 690 -24.51 -20.55 -13.62
CA GLU A 690 -24.75 -20.70 -15.06
C GLU A 690 -26.17 -21.18 -15.35
N PRO A 691 -26.70 -20.86 -16.53
CA PRO A 691 -28.06 -21.29 -16.91
C PRO A 691 -28.25 -22.79 -16.78
N GLY A 692 -29.25 -23.20 -16.00
CA GLY A 692 -29.55 -24.61 -15.74
C GLY A 692 -28.74 -25.25 -14.61
N CYS A 693 -27.85 -24.51 -13.95
CA CYS A 693 -27.08 -24.94 -12.79
C CYS A 693 -27.73 -24.45 -11.47
N ILE A 694 -27.21 -24.95 -10.38
CA ILE A 694 -27.57 -24.61 -8.99
C ILE A 694 -26.41 -23.84 -8.37
N PHE A 695 -26.69 -22.75 -7.65
CA PHE A 695 -25.69 -22.07 -6.83
C PHE A 695 -25.47 -22.88 -5.56
N PHE A 696 -24.25 -23.29 -5.30
CA PHE A 696 -23.85 -24.03 -4.11
C PHE A 696 -22.78 -23.27 -3.36
N SER A 697 -22.97 -23.07 -2.05
CA SER A 697 -22.01 -22.42 -1.15
C SER A 697 -21.59 -23.37 -0.05
N ALA A 698 -20.30 -23.34 0.31
CA ALA A 698 -19.76 -24.04 1.46
C ALA A 698 -18.84 -23.12 2.25
N ASP A 699 -19.08 -22.98 3.56
CA ASP A 699 -18.40 -22.08 4.47
C ASP A 699 -17.86 -22.82 5.68
N TYR A 700 -16.64 -22.47 6.12
CA TYR A 700 -16.10 -23.04 7.33
C TYR A 700 -16.79 -22.53 8.59
N SER A 701 -17.34 -23.43 9.36
CA SER A 701 -17.97 -23.11 10.64
C SER A 701 -16.93 -22.71 11.68
N GLN A 702 -16.81 -21.42 11.96
CA GLN A 702 -16.00 -20.84 13.05
C GLN A 702 -14.52 -21.28 13.00
N ILE A 703 -13.90 -21.29 11.82
CA ILE A 703 -12.55 -21.82 11.60
C ILE A 703 -11.51 -21.17 12.53
N GLU A 704 -11.56 -19.86 12.73
CA GLU A 704 -10.58 -19.15 13.57
C GLU A 704 -10.66 -19.57 15.05
N LEU A 705 -11.86 -19.84 15.57
CA LEU A 705 -12.03 -20.35 16.93
C LEU A 705 -11.57 -21.80 17.08
N ARG A 706 -11.77 -22.63 16.05
CA ARG A 706 -11.28 -24.00 16.01
C ARG A 706 -9.74 -24.06 15.95
N ILE A 707 -9.14 -23.17 15.16
CA ILE A 707 -7.68 -23.01 15.11
C ILE A 707 -7.14 -22.53 16.46
N MET A 708 -7.82 -21.56 17.11
CA MET A 708 -7.44 -21.12 18.45
C MET A 708 -7.49 -22.27 19.46
N ALA A 709 -8.54 -23.09 19.44
CA ALA A 709 -8.67 -24.26 20.31
C ALA A 709 -7.51 -25.25 20.08
N HIS A 710 -7.17 -25.50 18.81
CA HIS A 710 -6.06 -26.39 18.44
C HIS A 710 -4.70 -25.85 18.89
N ILE A 711 -4.37 -24.60 18.58
CA ILE A 711 -3.04 -24.01 18.86
C ILE A 711 -2.84 -23.77 20.36
N SER A 712 -3.88 -23.30 21.08
CA SER A 712 -3.80 -23.11 22.53
C SER A 712 -3.81 -24.43 23.29
N GLY A 713 -4.47 -25.45 22.76
CA GLY A 713 -4.71 -26.72 23.43
C GLY A 713 -5.56 -26.55 24.70
N ASP A 714 -6.45 -25.53 24.75
CA ASP A 714 -7.33 -25.32 25.88
C ASP A 714 -8.41 -26.41 25.94
N GLU A 715 -8.46 -27.13 27.04
CA GLU A 715 -9.26 -28.34 27.20
C GLU A 715 -10.76 -28.06 27.10
N HIS A 716 -11.21 -26.92 27.62
CA HIS A 716 -12.62 -26.53 27.55
C HIS A 716 -13.04 -26.22 26.11
N LEU A 717 -12.23 -25.43 25.37
CA LEU A 717 -12.51 -25.14 23.97
C LEU A 717 -12.46 -26.41 23.10
N VAL A 718 -11.44 -27.25 23.31
CA VAL A 718 -11.27 -28.49 22.53
C VAL A 718 -12.43 -29.44 22.75
N ASN A 719 -12.89 -29.61 24.01
CA ASN A 719 -13.99 -30.51 24.32
C ASN A 719 -15.33 -29.97 23.80
N ASP A 720 -15.58 -28.67 23.89
CA ASP A 720 -16.81 -28.09 23.35
C ASP A 720 -16.95 -28.29 21.85
N PHE A 721 -15.86 -28.13 21.10
CA PHE A 721 -15.87 -28.39 19.65
C PHE A 721 -15.97 -29.89 19.31
N ARG A 722 -15.35 -30.77 20.09
CA ARG A 722 -15.46 -32.22 19.88
C ARG A 722 -16.87 -32.74 20.15
N GLU A 723 -17.54 -32.17 21.13
CA GLU A 723 -18.91 -32.54 21.51
C GLU A 723 -19.96 -31.80 20.65
N GLY A 724 -19.57 -31.00 19.70
CA GLY A 724 -20.49 -30.23 18.82
C GLY A 724 -21.34 -29.19 19.53
N ARG A 725 -20.87 -28.67 20.68
CA ARG A 725 -21.58 -27.64 21.43
C ARG A 725 -21.51 -26.29 20.73
N ASP A 726 -22.56 -25.48 20.90
CA ASP A 726 -22.51 -24.07 20.51
C ASP A 726 -21.45 -23.35 21.35
N ILE A 727 -20.31 -23.02 20.75
CA ILE A 727 -19.15 -22.44 21.46
C ILE A 727 -19.49 -21.12 22.15
N HIS A 728 -20.39 -20.31 21.56
CA HIS A 728 -20.77 -19.04 22.15
C HIS A 728 -21.70 -19.23 23.36
N ALA A 729 -22.60 -20.20 23.31
CA ALA A 729 -23.43 -20.58 24.44
C ALA A 729 -22.60 -21.24 25.55
N ALA A 730 -21.67 -22.13 25.18
CA ALA A 730 -20.75 -22.77 26.14
C ALA A 730 -19.83 -21.74 26.83
N THR A 731 -19.31 -20.79 26.10
CA THR A 731 -18.55 -19.66 26.68
C THR A 731 -19.41 -18.83 27.62
N ALA A 732 -20.65 -18.49 27.22
CA ALA A 732 -21.56 -17.73 28.06
C ALA A 732 -21.87 -18.47 29.37
N ALA A 733 -22.19 -19.75 29.29
CA ALA A 733 -22.47 -20.58 30.46
C ALA A 733 -21.35 -20.54 31.51
N ARG A 734 -20.10 -20.67 31.06
CA ARG A 734 -18.93 -20.65 31.94
C ARG A 734 -18.60 -19.24 32.47
N VAL A 735 -18.60 -18.24 31.60
CA VAL A 735 -18.19 -16.88 31.95
C VAL A 735 -19.23 -16.21 32.87
N PHE A 736 -20.53 -16.52 32.71
CA PHE A 736 -21.60 -16.03 33.56
C PHE A 736 -21.99 -17.00 34.65
N HIS A 737 -21.29 -18.17 34.78
CA HIS A 737 -21.53 -19.19 35.81
C HIS A 737 -22.99 -19.70 35.85
N LYS A 738 -23.52 -20.06 34.66
CA LYS A 738 -24.88 -20.57 34.49
C LYS A 738 -24.91 -21.93 33.80
N PRO A 739 -25.95 -22.74 34.01
CA PRO A 739 -26.19 -23.91 33.17
C PRO A 739 -26.37 -23.53 31.68
N LEU A 740 -25.97 -24.41 30.75
CA LEU A 740 -26.01 -24.15 29.32
C LEU A 740 -27.42 -23.83 28.79
N ASP A 741 -28.42 -24.49 29.33
CA ASP A 741 -29.87 -24.33 29.04
C ASP A 741 -30.50 -23.03 29.58
N GLU A 742 -29.84 -22.39 30.53
CA GLU A 742 -30.27 -21.10 31.11
C GLU A 742 -29.59 -19.89 30.43
N VAL A 743 -28.72 -20.11 29.45
CA VAL A 743 -28.01 -19.03 28.74
C VAL A 743 -29.00 -18.26 27.86
N THR A 744 -29.15 -16.96 28.14
CA THR A 744 -30.00 -16.07 27.35
C THR A 744 -29.40 -15.72 26.01
N ARG A 745 -30.24 -15.30 25.05
CA ARG A 745 -29.79 -14.83 23.73
C ARG A 745 -28.80 -13.64 23.84
N ASP A 746 -29.02 -12.74 24.80
CA ASP A 746 -28.13 -11.60 25.03
C ASP A 746 -26.77 -12.03 25.58
N GLU A 747 -26.73 -12.94 26.54
CA GLU A 747 -25.48 -13.51 27.07
C GLU A 747 -24.69 -14.27 26.00
N ARG A 748 -25.38 -15.06 25.16
CA ARG A 748 -24.77 -15.72 24.01
C ARG A 748 -24.20 -14.69 23.02
N ARG A 749 -24.92 -13.57 22.75
CA ARG A 749 -24.45 -12.47 21.89
C ARG A 749 -23.22 -11.80 22.50
N LYS A 750 -23.23 -11.52 23.79
CA LYS A 750 -22.08 -10.96 24.53
C LYS A 750 -20.88 -11.90 24.47
N ALA A 751 -21.06 -13.19 24.69
CA ALA A 751 -20.01 -14.19 24.58
C ALA A 751 -19.47 -14.30 23.15
N LYS A 752 -20.32 -14.21 22.13
CA LYS A 752 -19.87 -14.13 20.72
C LYS A 752 -18.93 -12.93 20.49
N THR A 753 -19.33 -11.77 20.98
CA THR A 753 -18.51 -10.54 20.88
C THR A 753 -17.19 -10.67 21.66
N ALA A 754 -17.24 -11.31 22.84
CA ALA A 754 -16.04 -11.57 23.63
C ALA A 754 -15.11 -12.58 22.97
N ASN A 755 -15.61 -13.71 22.47
CA ASN A 755 -14.83 -14.75 21.78
C ASN A 755 -14.00 -14.16 20.63
N PHE A 756 -14.64 -13.42 19.73
CA PHE A 756 -13.92 -12.78 18.64
C PHE A 756 -13.06 -11.59 19.11
N GLY A 757 -13.63 -10.71 19.94
CA GLY A 757 -12.94 -9.50 20.40
C GLY A 757 -11.65 -9.82 21.16
N ILE A 758 -11.67 -10.78 22.09
CA ILE A 758 -10.52 -11.14 22.93
C ILE A 758 -9.43 -11.78 22.07
N ILE A 759 -9.78 -12.68 21.15
CA ILE A 759 -8.83 -13.28 20.21
C ILE A 759 -8.12 -12.21 19.38
N TYR A 760 -8.87 -11.17 18.96
CA TYR A 760 -8.28 -10.03 18.23
C TYR A 760 -7.61 -8.98 19.14
N GLY A 761 -7.44 -9.28 20.42
CA GLY A 761 -6.75 -8.41 21.38
C GLY A 761 -7.48 -7.11 21.70
N ILE A 762 -8.83 -7.17 21.78
CA ILE A 762 -9.65 -6.01 22.14
C ILE A 762 -9.34 -5.56 23.57
N SER A 763 -9.24 -4.25 23.78
CA SER A 763 -9.11 -3.68 25.12
C SER A 763 -10.46 -3.69 25.85
N ALA A 764 -10.43 -3.60 27.20
CA ALA A 764 -11.67 -3.45 27.99
C ALA A 764 -12.48 -2.21 27.59
N PHE A 765 -11.83 -1.15 27.09
CA PHE A 765 -12.50 0.02 26.53
C PHE A 765 -13.25 -0.32 25.23
N GLY A 766 -12.56 -0.92 24.25
CA GLY A 766 -13.19 -1.29 22.98
C GLY A 766 -14.28 -2.37 23.12
N LEU A 767 -14.13 -3.29 24.09
CA LEU A 767 -15.16 -4.28 24.38
C LEU A 767 -16.40 -3.62 25.01
N ALA A 768 -16.21 -2.66 25.92
CA ALA A 768 -17.28 -1.90 26.55
C ALA A 768 -18.12 -1.12 25.52
N GLU A 769 -17.47 -0.46 24.57
CA GLU A 769 -18.14 0.24 23.47
C GLU A 769 -18.94 -0.71 22.56
N ARG A 770 -18.36 -1.85 22.17
CA ARG A 770 -19.04 -2.82 21.27
C ARG A 770 -20.22 -3.53 21.90
N MET A 771 -20.19 -3.70 23.22
CA MET A 771 -21.24 -4.40 23.97
C MET A 771 -22.23 -3.46 24.63
N GLU A 772 -21.97 -2.13 24.56
CA GLU A 772 -22.81 -1.10 25.25
C GLU A 772 -22.90 -1.36 26.76
N VAL A 773 -21.80 -1.78 27.38
CA VAL A 773 -21.68 -2.05 28.81
C VAL A 773 -20.67 -1.13 29.48
N SER A 774 -20.67 -1.12 30.82
CA SER A 774 -19.66 -0.36 31.56
C SER A 774 -18.25 -0.95 31.36
N ARG A 775 -17.23 -0.09 31.48
CA ARG A 775 -15.83 -0.52 31.40
C ARG A 775 -15.46 -1.53 32.49
N ALA A 776 -16.13 -1.46 33.65
CA ALA A 776 -15.93 -2.41 34.75
C ALA A 776 -16.45 -3.80 34.36
N GLU A 777 -17.66 -3.89 33.82
CA GLU A 777 -18.26 -5.15 33.33
C GLU A 777 -17.43 -5.76 32.18
N ALA A 778 -16.95 -4.95 31.23
CA ALA A 778 -16.09 -5.43 30.15
C ALA A 778 -14.77 -6.01 30.70
N LYS A 779 -14.18 -5.37 31.73
CA LYS A 779 -12.96 -5.86 32.36
C LYS A 779 -13.21 -7.17 33.13
N GLU A 780 -14.33 -7.27 33.84
CA GLU A 780 -14.74 -8.48 34.55
C GLU A 780 -14.95 -9.63 33.56
N LEU A 781 -15.62 -9.39 32.44
CA LEU A 781 -15.85 -10.36 31.38
C LEU A 781 -14.52 -10.90 30.80
N ILE A 782 -13.56 -10.02 30.53
CA ILE A 782 -12.21 -10.42 30.05
C ILE A 782 -11.50 -11.27 31.13
N THR A 783 -11.61 -10.89 32.40
CA THR A 783 -10.99 -11.63 33.50
C THR A 783 -11.61 -13.02 33.63
N ASN A 784 -12.92 -13.13 33.60
CA ASN A 784 -13.64 -14.40 33.68
C ASN A 784 -13.36 -15.28 32.45
N TYR A 785 -13.24 -14.66 31.26
CA TYR A 785 -12.86 -15.38 30.04
C TYR A 785 -11.49 -16.06 30.16
N PHE A 786 -10.48 -15.33 30.61
CA PHE A 786 -9.14 -15.90 30.78
C PHE A 786 -9.02 -16.86 31.99
N SER A 787 -9.88 -16.71 32.99
CA SER A 787 -9.99 -17.70 34.06
C SER A 787 -10.62 -19.01 33.56
N THR A 788 -11.54 -18.92 32.62
CA THR A 788 -12.20 -20.05 31.96
C THR A 788 -11.30 -20.74 30.95
N TYR A 789 -10.53 -19.96 30.20
CA TYR A 789 -9.64 -20.43 29.11
C TYR A 789 -8.18 -20.03 29.36
N PRO A 790 -7.52 -20.58 30.39
CA PRO A 790 -6.17 -20.17 30.80
C PRO A 790 -5.11 -20.44 29.70
N LYS A 791 -5.25 -21.54 28.95
CA LYS A 791 -4.29 -21.85 27.86
C LYS A 791 -4.42 -20.93 26.65
N VAL A 792 -5.57 -20.29 26.46
CA VAL A 792 -5.71 -19.21 25.45
C VAL A 792 -4.85 -18.01 25.85
N LYS A 793 -4.88 -17.63 27.14
CA LYS A 793 -4.03 -16.55 27.65
C LYS A 793 -2.56 -16.88 27.49
N ASP A 794 -2.15 -18.09 27.89
CA ASP A 794 -0.76 -18.57 27.76
C ASP A 794 -0.29 -18.54 26.30
N TYR A 795 -1.15 -18.94 25.36
CA TYR A 795 -0.88 -18.83 23.94
C TYR A 795 -0.61 -17.39 23.51
N MET A 796 -1.47 -16.44 23.89
CA MET A 796 -1.34 -15.03 23.53
C MET A 796 -0.03 -14.44 24.06
N GLU A 797 0.31 -14.70 25.33
CA GLU A 797 1.55 -14.24 25.98
C GLU A 797 2.79 -14.85 25.32
N ARG A 798 2.77 -16.15 25.03
CA ARG A 798 3.83 -16.88 24.33
C ARG A 798 4.04 -16.35 22.90
N SER A 799 2.99 -16.16 22.14
CA SER A 799 3.07 -15.64 20.76
C SER A 799 3.72 -14.26 20.70
N VAL A 800 3.38 -13.38 21.64
CA VAL A 800 4.02 -12.05 21.76
C VAL A 800 5.48 -12.18 22.16
N ALA A 801 5.83 -13.07 23.10
CA ALA A 801 7.20 -13.30 23.54
C ALA A 801 8.08 -13.85 22.40
N GLU A 802 7.60 -14.85 21.66
CA GLU A 802 8.29 -15.41 20.50
C GLU A 802 8.46 -14.37 19.37
N ALA A 803 7.44 -13.55 19.13
CA ALA A 803 7.53 -12.48 18.15
C ALA A 803 8.59 -11.42 18.53
N LYS A 804 8.68 -11.08 19.83
CA LYS A 804 9.70 -10.15 20.33
C LYS A 804 11.14 -10.69 20.20
N GLU A 805 11.31 -11.98 20.35
CA GLU A 805 12.60 -12.65 20.21
C GLU A 805 13.01 -12.80 18.73
N ARG A 806 12.09 -13.28 17.87
CA ARG A 806 12.41 -13.66 16.49
C ARG A 806 12.19 -12.56 15.47
N GLY A 807 11.36 -11.54 15.79
CA GLY A 807 10.92 -10.50 14.85
C GLY A 807 9.84 -10.97 13.87
N TYR A 808 9.39 -12.22 13.94
CA TYR A 808 8.33 -12.80 13.11
C TYR A 808 7.56 -13.88 13.86
N ILE A 809 6.39 -14.24 13.29
CA ILE A 809 5.58 -15.38 13.73
C ILE A 809 5.34 -16.31 12.54
N VAL A 810 4.87 -17.55 12.82
CA VAL A 810 4.60 -18.56 11.80
C VAL A 810 3.18 -19.13 11.90
N THR A 811 2.60 -19.51 10.76
CA THR A 811 1.35 -20.28 10.71
C THR A 811 1.64 -21.77 10.98
N ALA A 812 0.57 -22.58 11.12
CA ALA A 812 0.69 -24.04 11.26
C ALA A 812 1.37 -24.72 10.05
N PHE A 813 1.36 -24.08 8.89
CA PHE A 813 2.03 -24.55 7.66
C PHE A 813 3.46 -23.99 7.50
N GLY A 814 3.92 -23.13 8.42
CA GLY A 814 5.26 -22.54 8.39
C GLY A 814 5.36 -21.20 7.63
N ARG A 815 4.26 -20.65 7.13
CA ARG A 815 4.25 -19.32 6.52
C ARG A 815 4.68 -18.27 7.54
N ARG A 816 5.60 -17.38 7.15
CA ARG A 816 6.13 -16.34 8.03
C ARG A 816 5.40 -15.02 7.87
N ARG A 817 5.18 -14.33 8.99
CA ARG A 817 4.82 -12.92 9.02
C ARG A 817 5.80 -12.14 9.88
N TYR A 818 6.45 -11.16 9.30
CA TYR A 818 7.38 -10.29 9.99
C TYR A 818 6.63 -9.21 10.78
N LEU A 819 7.18 -8.85 11.95
CA LEU A 819 6.60 -7.87 12.86
C LEU A 819 7.68 -6.87 13.30
N PRO A 820 8.13 -5.98 12.41
CA PRO A 820 9.22 -5.06 12.68
C PRO A 820 8.95 -4.15 13.88
N ASP A 821 7.67 -3.81 14.11
CA ASP A 821 7.24 -2.91 15.19
C ASP A 821 7.01 -3.59 16.54
N ILE A 822 7.27 -4.88 16.67
CA ILE A 822 6.97 -5.66 17.91
C ILE A 822 7.74 -5.16 19.12
N ASN A 823 8.92 -4.59 18.93
CA ASN A 823 9.77 -4.01 19.96
C ASN A 823 9.73 -2.46 19.97
N SER A 824 8.77 -1.83 19.25
CA SER A 824 8.63 -0.38 19.20
C SER A 824 8.45 0.23 20.61
N ARG A 825 9.11 1.34 20.89
CA ARG A 825 8.93 2.11 22.13
C ARG A 825 7.56 2.80 22.18
N ASN A 826 6.96 3.08 21.03
CA ASN A 826 5.60 3.61 20.96
C ASN A 826 4.59 2.53 21.34
N ALA A 827 3.90 2.73 22.47
CA ALA A 827 2.95 1.76 22.99
C ALA A 827 1.77 1.46 22.05
N VAL A 828 1.34 2.42 21.21
CA VAL A 828 0.26 2.25 20.25
C VAL A 828 0.73 1.36 19.10
N VAL A 829 1.88 1.66 18.53
CA VAL A 829 2.50 0.91 17.44
C VAL A 829 2.84 -0.51 17.89
N ARG A 830 3.51 -0.63 19.04
CA ARG A 830 3.81 -1.93 19.67
C ARG A 830 2.54 -2.73 19.95
N GLY A 831 1.51 -2.12 20.53
CA GLY A 831 0.24 -2.79 20.81
C GLY A 831 -0.46 -3.30 19.52
N TYR A 832 -0.29 -2.62 18.39
CA TYR A 832 -0.76 -3.12 17.11
C TYR A 832 0.03 -4.34 16.64
N ALA A 833 1.36 -4.31 16.75
CA ALA A 833 2.22 -5.45 16.42
C ALA A 833 1.98 -6.64 17.36
N GLU A 834 1.77 -6.42 18.67
CA GLU A 834 1.42 -7.47 19.63
C GLU A 834 0.08 -8.14 19.29
N ARG A 835 -0.93 -7.38 18.87
CA ARG A 835 -2.19 -7.96 18.36
C ARG A 835 -1.96 -8.80 17.11
N ASN A 836 -1.13 -8.33 16.18
CA ASN A 836 -0.78 -9.09 14.98
C ASN A 836 -0.01 -10.38 15.32
N ALA A 837 0.85 -10.38 16.35
CA ALA A 837 1.55 -11.57 16.81
C ALA A 837 0.59 -12.69 17.24
N VAL A 838 -0.54 -12.34 17.83
CA VAL A 838 -1.57 -13.29 18.25
C VAL A 838 -2.46 -13.73 17.08
N ASN A 839 -2.88 -12.78 16.24
CA ASN A 839 -3.91 -13.02 15.22
C ASN A 839 -3.37 -13.65 13.94
N ALA A 840 -2.17 -13.27 13.51
CA ALA A 840 -1.67 -13.70 12.22
C ALA A 840 -1.40 -15.21 12.11
N PRO A 841 -0.97 -15.94 13.16
CA PRO A 841 -0.92 -17.41 13.10
C PRO A 841 -2.29 -18.03 12.84
N ILE A 842 -3.36 -17.50 13.43
CA ILE A 842 -4.72 -18.00 13.28
C ILE A 842 -5.25 -17.71 11.89
N GLN A 843 -5.21 -16.43 11.49
CA GLN A 843 -5.72 -16.00 10.18
C GLN A 843 -4.94 -16.60 9.02
N GLY A 844 -3.61 -16.70 9.15
CA GLY A 844 -2.78 -17.31 8.11
C GLY A 844 -2.99 -18.82 8.02
N THR A 845 -3.17 -19.52 9.14
CA THR A 845 -3.51 -20.95 9.12
C THR A 845 -4.88 -21.18 8.47
N ALA A 846 -5.89 -20.35 8.76
CA ALA A 846 -7.20 -20.40 8.12
C ALA A 846 -7.08 -20.19 6.59
N ALA A 847 -6.26 -19.22 6.17
CA ALA A 847 -6.00 -18.97 4.76
C ALA A 847 -5.29 -20.13 4.05
N ASP A 848 -4.34 -20.80 4.72
CA ASP A 848 -3.67 -21.97 4.16
C ASP A 848 -4.61 -23.18 4.09
N ILE A 849 -5.48 -23.39 5.08
CA ILE A 849 -6.48 -24.46 5.11
C ILE A 849 -7.43 -24.37 3.91
N ILE A 850 -8.01 -23.19 3.66
CA ILE A 850 -8.94 -23.03 2.53
C ILE A 850 -8.22 -23.18 1.18
N LYS A 851 -6.97 -22.75 1.06
CA LYS A 851 -6.15 -22.97 -0.14
C LYS A 851 -5.93 -24.46 -0.42
N VAL A 852 -5.60 -25.23 0.61
CA VAL A 852 -5.46 -26.69 0.50
C VAL A 852 -6.77 -27.34 0.09
N ALA A 853 -7.91 -26.92 0.67
CA ALA A 853 -9.22 -27.41 0.27
C ALA A 853 -9.51 -27.11 -1.21
N MET A 854 -9.25 -25.87 -1.66
CA MET A 854 -9.44 -25.49 -3.08
C MET A 854 -8.63 -26.36 -4.04
N ILE A 855 -7.36 -26.63 -3.72
CA ILE A 855 -6.48 -27.48 -4.52
C ILE A 855 -7.05 -28.89 -4.62
N ARG A 856 -7.43 -29.51 -3.49
CA ARG A 856 -7.94 -30.88 -3.45
C ARG A 856 -9.31 -31.01 -4.12
N ILE A 857 -10.20 -30.06 -3.97
CA ILE A 857 -11.50 -30.03 -4.64
C ILE A 857 -11.30 -29.97 -6.17
N ASP A 858 -10.44 -29.06 -6.65
CA ASP A 858 -10.15 -28.94 -8.08
C ASP A 858 -9.51 -30.21 -8.67
N GLU A 859 -8.54 -30.81 -7.95
CA GLU A 859 -7.93 -32.06 -8.36
C GLU A 859 -8.97 -33.20 -8.44
N ARG A 860 -9.86 -33.26 -7.46
CA ARG A 860 -10.90 -34.26 -7.41
C ARG A 860 -11.96 -34.08 -8.49
N PHE A 861 -12.36 -32.84 -8.77
CA PHE A 861 -13.26 -32.49 -9.88
C PHE A 861 -12.67 -32.95 -11.22
N ARG A 862 -11.41 -32.64 -11.48
CA ARG A 862 -10.72 -33.04 -12.71
C ARG A 862 -10.58 -34.57 -12.81
N ARG A 863 -10.20 -35.27 -11.74
CA ARG A 863 -10.03 -36.73 -11.70
C ARG A 863 -11.34 -37.47 -11.89
N GLU A 864 -12.44 -36.97 -11.33
CA GLU A 864 -13.76 -37.61 -11.39
C GLU A 864 -14.59 -37.12 -12.58
N GLY A 865 -14.07 -36.20 -13.40
CA GLY A 865 -14.72 -35.71 -14.61
C GLY A 865 -15.93 -34.82 -14.34
N ILE A 866 -15.98 -34.14 -13.17
CA ILE A 866 -17.05 -33.24 -12.75
C ILE A 866 -17.08 -31.99 -13.66
N GLN A 867 -18.27 -31.64 -14.17
CA GLN A 867 -18.48 -30.47 -15.02
C GLN A 867 -18.84 -29.21 -14.23
N SER A 868 -19.24 -29.35 -12.97
CA SER A 868 -19.50 -28.24 -12.05
C SER A 868 -18.24 -27.44 -11.80
N LYS A 869 -18.40 -26.13 -11.56
CA LYS A 869 -17.31 -25.16 -11.53
C LYS A 869 -17.20 -24.48 -10.17
N MET A 870 -15.99 -24.35 -9.64
CA MET A 870 -15.68 -23.41 -8.56
C MET A 870 -15.59 -22.02 -9.19
N ILE A 871 -16.30 -21.02 -8.61
CA ILE A 871 -16.43 -19.69 -9.21
C ILE A 871 -15.97 -18.56 -8.31
N LEU A 872 -16.14 -18.65 -6.98
CA LEU A 872 -15.72 -17.61 -6.05
C LEU A 872 -15.11 -18.19 -4.78
N GLN A 873 -14.19 -17.43 -4.19
CA GLN A 873 -13.70 -17.60 -2.83
C GLN A 873 -13.87 -16.28 -2.10
N VAL A 874 -14.57 -16.27 -0.96
CA VAL A 874 -14.86 -15.09 -0.15
C VAL A 874 -14.61 -15.41 1.32
N HIS A 875 -13.51 -14.90 1.89
CA HIS A 875 -13.05 -15.16 3.25
C HIS A 875 -12.80 -16.66 3.52
N ASP A 876 -13.73 -17.35 4.17
CA ASP A 876 -13.76 -18.78 4.52
C ASP A 876 -14.82 -19.57 3.73
N GLU A 877 -15.43 -18.94 2.72
CA GLU A 877 -16.51 -19.47 1.88
C GLU A 877 -16.00 -19.79 0.47
N LEU A 878 -16.44 -20.94 -0.09
CA LEU A 878 -16.26 -21.34 -1.48
C LEU A 878 -17.61 -21.45 -2.18
N ASN A 879 -17.72 -20.88 -3.39
CA ASN A 879 -18.94 -20.84 -4.16
C ASN A 879 -18.79 -21.57 -5.50
N PHE A 880 -19.82 -22.28 -5.90
CA PHE A 880 -19.83 -23.15 -7.07
C PHE A 880 -21.07 -22.93 -7.93
N SER A 881 -20.91 -23.11 -9.24
CA SER A 881 -21.99 -23.32 -10.20
C SER A 881 -22.11 -24.82 -10.48
N VAL A 882 -23.16 -25.47 -10.02
CA VAL A 882 -23.26 -26.93 -9.95
C VAL A 882 -24.29 -27.45 -10.93
N VAL A 883 -23.90 -28.44 -11.77
CA VAL A 883 -24.81 -29.18 -12.64
C VAL A 883 -25.76 -30.00 -11.77
N PRO A 884 -27.08 -29.91 -11.93
CA PRO A 884 -28.04 -30.55 -11.04
C PRO A 884 -27.83 -32.06 -10.85
N SER A 885 -27.38 -32.79 -11.87
CA SER A 885 -27.08 -34.23 -11.77
C SER A 885 -25.85 -34.55 -10.95
N GLU A 886 -24.99 -33.57 -10.67
CA GLU A 886 -23.74 -33.74 -9.92
C GLU A 886 -23.85 -33.23 -8.47
N LEU A 887 -24.97 -32.61 -8.08
CA LEU A 887 -25.11 -31.89 -6.81
C LEU A 887 -24.68 -32.73 -5.60
N ASP A 888 -25.22 -33.96 -5.43
CA ASP A 888 -24.87 -34.80 -4.29
C ASP A 888 -23.39 -35.19 -4.29
N THR A 889 -22.82 -35.42 -5.48
CA THR A 889 -21.41 -35.75 -5.64
C THR A 889 -20.52 -34.56 -5.29
N VAL A 890 -20.83 -33.38 -5.81
CA VAL A 890 -20.11 -32.15 -5.53
C VAL A 890 -20.18 -31.81 -4.04
N LYS A 891 -21.37 -31.85 -3.45
CA LYS A 891 -21.59 -31.63 -2.03
C LYS A 891 -20.70 -32.54 -1.17
N ARG A 892 -20.68 -33.82 -1.45
CA ARG A 892 -19.83 -34.81 -0.75
C ARG A 892 -18.34 -34.47 -0.93
N ILE A 893 -17.89 -34.19 -2.16
CA ILE A 893 -16.49 -33.87 -2.45
C ILE A 893 -16.07 -32.63 -1.69
N VAL A 894 -16.87 -31.55 -1.78
CA VAL A 894 -16.52 -30.24 -1.17
C VAL A 894 -16.45 -30.36 0.35
N ILE A 895 -17.44 -31.00 0.99
CA ILE A 895 -17.43 -31.20 2.45
C ILE A 895 -16.24 -32.06 2.86
N ASP A 896 -16.02 -33.22 2.21
CA ASP A 896 -14.91 -34.11 2.54
C ASP A 896 -13.55 -33.39 2.48
N GLU A 897 -13.29 -32.65 1.39
CA GLU A 897 -12.00 -31.99 1.18
C GLU A 897 -11.81 -30.77 2.08
N MET A 898 -12.89 -30.02 2.38
CA MET A 898 -12.83 -28.93 3.35
C MET A 898 -12.57 -29.46 4.77
N GLU A 899 -13.30 -30.47 5.22
CA GLU A 899 -13.17 -31.00 6.58
C GLU A 899 -11.83 -31.75 6.80
N GLN A 900 -11.25 -32.31 5.74
CA GLN A 900 -9.98 -33.03 5.78
C GLN A 900 -8.77 -32.19 5.33
N ALA A 901 -8.95 -30.90 5.05
CA ALA A 901 -7.88 -30.03 4.54
C ALA A 901 -6.67 -29.96 5.49
N TYR A 902 -6.92 -30.00 6.80
CA TYR A 902 -5.87 -29.99 7.82
C TYR A 902 -6.29 -30.78 9.06
N GLN A 903 -5.38 -31.61 9.59
CA GLN A 903 -5.66 -32.42 10.78
C GLN A 903 -5.43 -31.63 12.07
N MET A 904 -6.48 -31.37 12.82
CA MET A 904 -6.43 -30.65 14.09
C MET A 904 -6.91 -31.50 15.28
N SER A 905 -6.70 -31.00 16.49
CA SER A 905 -7.23 -31.57 17.73
C SER A 905 -8.76 -31.45 17.86
N VAL A 906 -9.37 -30.62 17.02
CA VAL A 906 -10.81 -30.41 16.90
C VAL A 906 -11.23 -30.62 15.44
N PRO A 907 -12.46 -31.11 15.16
CA PRO A 907 -12.88 -31.29 13.77
C PRO A 907 -13.00 -29.94 13.04
N LEU A 908 -12.62 -29.91 11.77
CA LEU A 908 -13.09 -28.88 10.85
C LEU A 908 -14.53 -29.24 10.46
N VAL A 909 -15.37 -28.24 10.29
CA VAL A 909 -16.77 -28.43 9.87
C VAL A 909 -17.09 -27.41 8.77
N ALA A 910 -17.66 -27.90 7.69
CA ALA A 910 -18.12 -27.08 6.58
C ALA A 910 -19.65 -27.07 6.54
N ASP A 911 -20.24 -25.90 6.75
CA ASP A 911 -21.67 -25.68 6.54
C ASP A 911 -21.93 -25.40 5.06
N CYS A 912 -23.00 -25.92 4.49
CA CYS A 912 -23.29 -25.74 3.08
C CYS A 912 -24.75 -25.44 2.81
N GLY A 913 -25.01 -24.71 1.72
CA GLY A 913 -26.34 -24.40 1.25
C GLY A 913 -26.42 -24.39 -0.28
N GLU A 914 -27.64 -24.47 -0.79
CA GLU A 914 -27.95 -24.49 -2.22
C GLU A 914 -29.13 -23.58 -2.52
N GLY A 915 -29.14 -23.00 -3.72
CA GLY A 915 -30.20 -22.06 -4.11
C GLY A 915 -30.09 -21.64 -5.57
N HIS A 916 -30.95 -20.70 -5.95
CA HIS A 916 -30.95 -20.10 -7.29
C HIS A 916 -29.96 -18.94 -7.42
N ASN A 917 -29.46 -18.45 -6.30
CA ASN A 917 -28.54 -17.33 -6.24
C ASN A 917 -27.69 -17.42 -4.96
N TRP A 918 -26.69 -16.56 -4.84
CA TRP A 918 -25.78 -16.54 -3.69
C TRP A 918 -26.48 -16.30 -2.35
N LEU A 919 -27.53 -15.43 -2.33
CA LEU A 919 -28.24 -15.16 -1.07
C LEU A 919 -29.02 -16.37 -0.54
N GLU A 920 -29.62 -17.15 -1.43
CA GLU A 920 -30.36 -18.36 -1.05
C GLU A 920 -29.45 -19.49 -0.59
N ALA A 921 -28.24 -19.55 -1.15
CA ALA A 921 -27.27 -20.60 -0.86
C ALA A 921 -26.41 -20.32 0.41
N HIS A 922 -26.51 -19.12 1.02
CA HIS A 922 -25.66 -18.69 2.16
C HIS A 922 -26.45 -18.65 3.52
#